data_36f8ae41fee94f9d044ef4a93869370a
#
_entry.id   36f8ae41fee94f9d044ef4a93869370a
#
_cell.length_a   1.000
_cell.length_b   1.000
_cell.length_c   1.000
_cell.angle_alpha   90.00
_cell.angle_beta   90.00
_cell.angle_gamma   90.00
#
_symmetry.space_group_name_H-M   'P 1'
#
loop_
_entity.id
_entity.type
_entity.pdbx_description
1 polymer ?
#
loop_
_entity_poly.entity_id
_entity_poly.type
_entity_poly.pdbx_seq_one_letter_code
_entity_poly.pdbx_strand_id
1 'polypeptide(L)'
;MRICRFLLALLISTPFFAEAQHKSALPEHEWVDSVFKSLSEEQRIAQLIVIRAHSNLGQDHIDKVTNDIRKYNVGALCFFQGGPVRQANLTNFYQGIAKTPIMVTIDGEYGLGMRLDSVTKFPYQLTLGALQDSSLVYRMGMAVGEQCKRLGVHVNYAPVVDINNNPNNPVIGYRSFGEDKNKVARLGVAYMRGMQDAGIMACGKHFPGHGDVDVDSHYDLPVIKKVRSQLDSMELVPFRALIDAGVGSMMIAHLYIPSIDKTANRATSISRNNVTGILREDLGYQGLTFTDALEMKGVAKFFPGGTISVEALIAGNDMLCLPASVPETIDAVKTAIKEKKLSWTDINEKCKKVLTEKYKLGLAQMQPIDTNNLLADLNAKTDEIRREVSRKALTWVKMVNPTGFRNEYLSLPLQKGKKIAYVGFGTSELNSFGKRLQDDLGADVFFFSYRDNAPKGGAIVKAIYEGKYDAVVLGFHGVTPGRANNYGISKEAIKVWNQLNAPNSITMVFGNVLSIANFCAAQSLVSCNENDDIFQHTAADWLEGQFVSEGTLPVRVCNWKYGEGLTMPPGKTTLFPVGDAKFKAIDSIATDAIAQHAFPGCVVLAAKDGQIVYHKAFGEYQYEPSSPVTLESIFDLASVTKISATTVAVMKLYEQGRIGLDKKLGQYLPWVKGTNKANLLIKNILLHQAGLIPFIQFYKETLNPATGLPDPAVYASSYSPQFPLRVANGMYIRSDWRDTLRNRILTSRLGAKNAYVYSDLDFIFLGDVVEAITKMPLDKYMQDSFYAKMNMTTTGFRPLTRFVKERIVPTENDNFFRQQLLQGDVHDEGASMFGEVAGHAGLFSDAYDLAKLYQMLLNGGELNGKRFLKLETIRLFTSYQSKFSRRGYGYDKPEKDNNTRKEPYPSALVSPQAFGHTGYTGTCVWADPKYNIIYVFLSNRVYPTRENSKLSTLQVRSKIQDEIYRVLGAGR
;
A
#
# COMPACT_ATOMS: atom_id res chain seq x y z
N MET A 1 3.41 41.04 80.05
CA MET A 1 3.83 39.92 80.90
C MET A 1 3.95 38.67 80.01
N ARG A 2 5.12 38.12 79.88
CA ARG A 2 5.67 36.94 79.30
C ARG A 2 4.95 36.28 78.05
N ILE A 3 5.54 36.56 76.93
CA ILE A 3 5.33 35.98 75.61
C ILE A 3 6.23 34.71 75.52
N CYS A 4 5.63 33.51 75.26
CA CYS A 4 6.32 32.28 74.93
C CYS A 4 6.37 32.09 73.44
N ARG A 5 7.54 32.14 72.88
CA ARG A 5 7.77 31.81 71.42
C ARG A 5 7.86 30.31 71.26
N PHE A 6 7.03 29.71 70.44
CA PHE A 6 7.22 28.37 69.89
C PHE A 6 7.79 28.48 68.47
N LEU A 7 8.97 28.00 68.26
CA LEU A 7 9.59 27.75 66.96
C LEU A 7 9.06 26.40 66.41
N LEU A 8 8.33 26.45 65.35
CA LEU A 8 7.93 25.27 64.60
C LEU A 8 8.96 25.02 63.49
N ALA A 9 9.80 23.97 63.66
CA ALA A 9 10.73 23.53 62.62
C ALA A 9 9.96 22.76 61.56
N LEU A 10 9.84 23.31 60.33
CA LEU A 10 9.29 22.64 59.14
C LEU A 10 10.38 21.73 58.54
N LEU A 11 10.27 20.45 58.78
CA LEU A 11 11.05 19.45 58.05
C LEU A 11 10.45 19.29 56.62
N ILE A 12 11.12 19.88 55.64
CA ILE A 12 10.82 19.64 54.21
C ILE A 12 11.46 18.28 53.84
N SER A 13 10.61 17.25 53.80
CA SER A 13 10.97 15.98 53.21
C SER A 13 10.89 16.11 51.67
N THR A 14 12.02 16.34 51.03
CA THR A 14 12.14 16.17 49.60
C THR A 14 12.05 14.67 49.28
N PRO A 15 11.15 14.23 48.39
CA PRO A 15 11.19 12.87 47.90
C PRO A 15 12.43 12.74 46.99
N PHE A 16 13.38 11.94 47.43
CA PHE A 16 14.43 11.41 46.55
C PHE A 16 13.72 10.59 45.45
N PHE A 17 13.49 11.18 44.27
CA PHE A 17 13.32 10.41 43.08
C PHE A 17 14.65 9.74 42.78
N ALA A 18 14.75 8.46 43.10
CA ALA A 18 15.80 7.63 42.54
C ALA A 18 15.55 7.61 41.01
N GLU A 19 16.30 8.44 40.30
CA GLU A 19 16.50 8.23 38.86
C GLU A 19 17.11 6.83 38.72
N ALA A 20 16.28 5.90 38.28
CA ALA A 20 16.79 4.63 37.77
C ALA A 20 17.71 4.98 36.60
N GLN A 21 19.01 5.01 36.85
CA GLN A 21 20.01 5.05 35.79
C GLN A 21 19.69 3.88 34.85
N HIS A 22 19.08 4.17 33.68
CA HIS A 22 19.07 3.24 32.58
C HIS A 22 20.54 2.93 32.25
N LYS A 23 21.00 1.78 32.67
CA LYS A 23 22.27 1.23 32.15
C LYS A 23 22.07 1.18 30.65
N SER A 24 22.81 1.98 29.88
CA SER A 24 22.84 1.88 28.44
C SER A 24 23.17 0.44 28.07
N ALA A 25 22.47 -0.17 27.14
CA ALA A 25 22.82 -1.52 26.68
C ALA A 25 24.24 -1.50 26.16
N LEU A 26 24.96 -2.59 26.40
CA LEU A 26 26.25 -2.80 25.76
C LEU A 26 26.10 -2.64 24.23
N PRO A 27 27.11 -2.14 23.53
CA PRO A 27 27.11 -2.16 22.05
C PRO A 27 26.87 -3.58 21.52
N GLU A 28 26.32 -3.71 20.33
CA GLU A 28 25.90 -4.99 19.72
C GLU A 28 27.00 -6.07 19.86
N HIS A 29 28.20 -5.77 19.41
CA HIS A 29 29.30 -6.73 19.43
C HIS A 29 29.72 -7.17 20.86
N GLU A 30 29.66 -6.25 21.81
CA GLU A 30 29.99 -6.54 23.23
C GLU A 30 28.88 -7.39 23.88
N TRP A 31 27.62 -7.09 23.60
CA TRP A 31 26.48 -7.87 24.09
C TRP A 31 26.50 -9.28 23.51
N VAL A 32 26.67 -9.41 22.21
CA VAL A 32 26.73 -10.70 21.50
C VAL A 32 27.87 -11.56 22.04
N ASP A 33 29.07 -10.99 22.18
CA ASP A 33 30.25 -11.72 22.71
C ASP A 33 30.08 -12.08 24.20
N SER A 34 29.51 -11.23 25.01
CA SER A 34 29.23 -11.49 26.43
C SER A 34 28.25 -12.66 26.59
N VAL A 35 27.11 -12.62 25.87
CA VAL A 35 26.11 -13.70 25.90
C VAL A 35 26.74 -15.00 25.37
N PHE A 36 27.38 -14.95 24.20
CA PHE A 36 28.00 -16.11 23.57
C PHE A 36 29.03 -16.81 24.49
N LYS A 37 29.89 -16.06 25.18
CA LYS A 37 30.85 -16.61 26.12
C LYS A 37 30.20 -17.25 27.35
N SER A 38 28.99 -16.82 27.72
CA SER A 38 28.24 -17.40 28.85
C SER A 38 27.56 -18.73 28.53
N LEU A 39 27.45 -19.10 27.22
CA LEU A 39 26.77 -20.30 26.76
C LEU A 39 27.70 -21.53 26.75
N SER A 40 27.20 -22.65 27.26
CA SER A 40 27.83 -23.96 27.02
C SER A 40 27.67 -24.37 25.54
N GLU A 41 28.42 -25.37 25.12
CA GLU A 41 28.33 -25.93 23.77
C GLU A 41 26.90 -26.38 23.42
N GLU A 42 26.23 -27.08 24.34
CA GLU A 42 24.84 -27.52 24.18
C GLU A 42 23.87 -26.32 24.08
N GLN A 43 24.10 -25.30 24.88
CA GLN A 43 23.28 -24.08 24.79
C GLN A 43 23.50 -23.32 23.49
N ARG A 44 24.69 -23.33 22.89
CA ARG A 44 24.92 -22.73 21.56
C ARG A 44 24.14 -23.45 20.47
N ILE A 45 24.06 -24.79 20.53
CA ILE A 45 23.18 -25.56 19.61
C ILE A 45 21.72 -25.20 19.91
N ALA A 46 21.29 -25.17 21.16
CA ALA A 46 19.94 -24.89 21.56
C ALA A 46 19.48 -23.47 21.16
N GLN A 47 20.40 -22.50 21.05
CA GLN A 47 20.06 -21.17 20.52
C GLN A 47 19.58 -21.17 19.05
N LEU A 48 19.86 -22.24 18.30
CA LEU A 48 19.37 -22.43 16.93
C LEU A 48 17.99 -23.11 16.85
N ILE A 49 17.39 -23.49 17.98
CA ILE A 49 16.14 -24.25 18.04
C ILE A 49 14.96 -23.35 18.37
N VAL A 50 13.89 -23.47 17.56
CA VAL A 50 12.56 -22.90 17.80
C VAL A 50 11.63 -24.00 18.31
N ILE A 51 11.07 -23.88 19.52
CA ILE A 51 10.12 -24.84 20.05
C ILE A 51 8.69 -24.33 20.00
N ARG A 52 7.73 -25.24 20.01
CA ARG A 52 6.29 -24.95 19.97
C ARG A 52 5.80 -24.45 21.34
N ALA A 53 5.00 -23.37 21.33
CA ALA A 53 4.29 -22.87 22.50
C ALA A 53 2.80 -22.67 22.20
N HIS A 54 1.94 -22.91 23.20
CA HIS A 54 0.51 -22.66 23.16
C HIS A 54 0.08 -21.98 24.46
N SER A 55 -0.97 -21.15 24.38
CA SER A 55 -1.55 -20.52 25.58
C SER A 55 -2.93 -21.08 25.95
N ASN A 56 -3.31 -22.25 25.37
CA ASN A 56 -4.61 -22.93 25.59
C ASN A 56 -4.48 -24.44 25.88
N LEU A 57 -3.28 -24.98 26.03
CA LEU A 57 -3.08 -26.43 26.27
C LEU A 57 -2.91 -26.81 27.76
N GLY A 58 -3.01 -25.87 28.70
CA GLY A 58 -2.94 -26.15 30.12
C GLY A 58 -1.53 -26.33 30.68
N GLN A 59 -1.46 -26.76 31.97
CA GLN A 59 -0.25 -26.76 32.80
C GLN A 59 0.84 -27.71 32.27
N ASP A 60 0.46 -28.92 31.86
CA ASP A 60 1.43 -29.93 31.37
C ASP A 60 2.24 -29.40 30.19
N HIS A 61 1.62 -28.64 29.27
CA HIS A 61 2.31 -28.02 28.17
C HIS A 61 3.24 -26.88 28.66
N ILE A 62 2.75 -26.05 29.60
CA ILE A 62 3.57 -24.99 30.21
C ILE A 62 4.81 -25.58 30.89
N ASP A 63 4.66 -26.66 31.62
CA ASP A 63 5.76 -27.34 32.33
C ASP A 63 6.79 -27.92 31.35
N LYS A 64 6.33 -28.50 30.23
CA LYS A 64 7.20 -28.98 29.16
C LYS A 64 8.03 -27.84 28.56
N VAL A 65 7.40 -26.74 28.16
CA VAL A 65 8.09 -25.56 27.59
C VAL A 65 9.05 -24.97 28.63
N THR A 66 8.62 -24.87 29.91
CA THR A 66 9.42 -24.38 31.02
C THR A 66 10.67 -25.23 31.21
N ASN A 67 10.54 -26.54 31.14
CA ASN A 67 11.67 -27.46 31.26
C ASN A 67 12.68 -27.30 30.13
N ASP A 68 12.19 -27.20 28.88
CA ASP A 68 13.05 -27.01 27.70
C ASP A 68 13.80 -25.68 27.77
N ILE A 69 13.17 -24.59 28.23
CA ILE A 69 13.82 -23.29 28.46
C ILE A 69 14.91 -23.39 29.53
N ARG A 70 14.57 -23.92 30.71
CA ARG A 70 15.52 -23.97 31.86
C ARG A 70 16.69 -24.87 31.61
N LYS A 71 16.42 -26.06 31.06
CA LYS A 71 17.44 -27.10 30.86
C LYS A 71 18.36 -26.80 29.67
N TYR A 72 17.80 -26.40 28.55
CA TYR A 72 18.55 -26.29 27.31
C TYR A 72 18.82 -24.85 26.88
N ASN A 73 18.11 -23.85 27.42
CA ASN A 73 18.22 -22.45 27.03
C ASN A 73 17.94 -22.25 25.51
N VAL A 74 16.78 -22.75 25.04
CA VAL A 74 16.38 -22.68 23.62
C VAL A 74 16.34 -21.26 23.07
N GLY A 75 16.62 -21.10 21.77
CA GLY A 75 16.75 -19.79 21.14
C GLY A 75 15.45 -19.06 20.89
N ALA A 76 14.39 -19.80 20.56
CA ALA A 76 13.11 -19.18 20.19
C ALA A 76 11.89 -20.05 20.56
N LEU A 77 10.74 -19.36 20.69
CA LEU A 77 9.40 -19.96 20.80
C LEU A 77 8.56 -19.60 19.58
N CYS A 78 7.83 -20.56 19.01
CA CYS A 78 6.77 -20.29 18.05
C CYS A 78 5.42 -20.49 18.73
N PHE A 79 4.68 -19.41 18.94
CA PHE A 79 3.31 -19.48 19.49
C PHE A 79 2.29 -19.89 18.44
N PHE A 80 1.42 -20.82 18.83
CA PHE A 80 0.24 -21.28 18.08
C PHE A 80 -1.04 -20.80 18.78
N GLN A 81 -2.08 -21.64 18.79
CA GLN A 81 -3.40 -21.27 19.28
C GLN A 81 -3.42 -20.86 20.76
N GLY A 82 -4.29 -19.90 21.05
CA GLY A 82 -4.56 -19.44 22.41
C GLY A 82 -5.20 -18.06 22.45
N GLY A 83 -5.00 -17.33 23.55
CA GLY A 83 -5.54 -15.98 23.73
C GLY A 83 -4.45 -14.94 23.97
N PRO A 84 -4.65 -13.69 23.58
CA PRO A 84 -3.59 -12.68 23.62
C PRO A 84 -3.10 -12.38 25.04
N VAL A 85 -3.95 -12.23 26.03
CA VAL A 85 -3.58 -11.99 27.43
C VAL A 85 -2.85 -13.21 28.02
N ARG A 86 -3.34 -14.42 27.73
CA ARG A 86 -2.69 -15.65 28.17
C ARG A 86 -1.29 -15.79 27.56
N GLN A 87 -1.14 -15.46 26.25
CA GLN A 87 0.17 -15.48 25.59
C GLN A 87 1.10 -14.43 26.18
N ALA A 88 0.65 -13.19 26.42
CA ALA A 88 1.45 -12.13 27.02
C ALA A 88 1.99 -12.56 28.41
N ASN A 89 1.14 -13.11 29.25
CA ASN A 89 1.52 -13.61 30.58
C ASN A 89 2.56 -14.74 30.49
N LEU A 90 2.35 -15.71 29.58
CA LEU A 90 3.31 -16.79 29.37
C LEU A 90 4.62 -16.27 28.76
N THR A 91 4.59 -15.31 27.83
CA THR A 91 5.80 -14.69 27.30
C THR A 91 6.60 -14.02 28.41
N ASN A 92 5.95 -13.23 29.27
CA ASN A 92 6.60 -12.59 30.42
C ASN A 92 7.21 -13.64 31.37
N PHE A 93 6.46 -14.71 31.66
CA PHE A 93 6.96 -15.81 32.50
C PHE A 93 8.17 -16.50 31.87
N TYR A 94 8.10 -16.90 30.60
CA TYR A 94 9.19 -17.59 29.91
C TYR A 94 10.44 -16.72 29.77
N GLN A 95 10.28 -15.43 29.48
CA GLN A 95 11.40 -14.48 29.46
C GLN A 95 12.03 -14.32 30.86
N GLY A 96 11.22 -14.32 31.93
CA GLY A 96 11.72 -14.19 33.31
C GLY A 96 12.53 -15.38 33.81
N ILE A 97 12.31 -16.57 33.24
CA ILE A 97 13.05 -17.80 33.61
C ILE A 97 14.20 -18.13 32.65
N ALA A 98 14.26 -17.47 31.49
CA ALA A 98 15.26 -17.73 30.47
C ALA A 98 16.64 -17.12 30.85
N LYS A 99 17.70 -17.88 30.63
CA LYS A 99 19.10 -17.38 30.82
C LYS A 99 19.48 -16.40 29.70
N THR A 100 19.05 -16.68 28.50
CA THR A 100 19.24 -15.82 27.32
C THR A 100 17.88 -15.35 26.82
N PRO A 101 17.66 -14.07 26.48
CA PRO A 101 16.40 -13.61 25.96
C PRO A 101 15.89 -14.44 24.78
N ILE A 102 14.61 -14.84 24.84
CA ILE A 102 14.02 -15.77 23.88
C ILE A 102 13.39 -14.99 22.73
N MET A 103 13.72 -15.34 21.50
CA MET A 103 13.04 -14.81 20.32
C MET A 103 11.63 -15.41 20.23
N VAL A 104 10.59 -14.59 20.26
CA VAL A 104 9.20 -15.02 20.10
C VAL A 104 8.79 -14.89 18.65
N THR A 105 8.30 -15.97 18.06
CA THR A 105 7.85 -16.03 16.68
C THR A 105 6.38 -16.45 16.62
N ILE A 106 5.70 -16.11 15.53
CA ILE A 106 4.32 -16.52 15.27
C ILE A 106 4.10 -16.72 13.77
N ASP A 107 3.12 -17.55 13.44
CA ASP A 107 2.63 -17.72 12.08
C ASP A 107 1.33 -16.93 11.94
N GLY A 108 1.45 -15.65 11.62
CA GLY A 108 0.37 -14.66 11.56
C GLY A 108 0.19 -14.06 10.17
N GLU A 109 -0.07 -14.87 9.14
CA GLU A 109 -0.14 -14.46 7.72
C GLU A 109 -1.19 -13.37 7.46
N TYR A 110 -2.28 -13.39 8.20
CA TYR A 110 -3.35 -12.38 8.19
C TYR A 110 -3.59 -11.80 9.59
N GLY A 111 -2.48 -11.50 10.28
CA GLY A 111 -2.45 -10.94 11.62
C GLY A 111 -2.59 -11.98 12.73
N LEU A 112 -2.51 -11.49 13.97
CA LEU A 112 -2.55 -12.36 15.16
C LEU A 112 -3.86 -13.14 15.32
N GLY A 113 -4.97 -12.66 14.74
CA GLY A 113 -6.25 -13.37 14.68
C GLY A 113 -6.22 -14.70 13.92
N MET A 114 -5.12 -15.02 13.21
CA MET A 114 -4.89 -16.37 12.67
C MET A 114 -4.71 -17.41 13.78
N ARG A 115 -4.13 -17.01 14.89
CA ARG A 115 -3.73 -17.91 15.99
C ARG A 115 -4.46 -17.64 17.31
N LEU A 116 -4.84 -16.38 17.55
CA LEU A 116 -5.34 -15.94 18.84
C LEU A 116 -6.84 -15.67 18.80
N ASP A 117 -7.56 -16.27 19.75
CA ASP A 117 -8.97 -15.95 19.99
C ASP A 117 -9.12 -14.45 20.34
N SER A 118 -10.29 -13.89 20.10
CA SER A 118 -10.63 -12.49 20.40
C SER A 118 -9.86 -11.43 19.62
N VAL A 119 -8.83 -11.77 18.84
CA VAL A 119 -8.17 -10.86 17.92
C VAL A 119 -8.83 -10.95 16.55
N THR A 120 -9.26 -9.81 16.01
CA THR A 120 -9.91 -9.75 14.71
C THR A 120 -8.90 -10.03 13.60
N LYS A 121 -9.27 -10.91 12.66
CA LYS A 121 -8.45 -11.25 11.50
C LYS A 121 -8.38 -10.10 10.49
N PHE A 122 -7.23 -9.90 9.88
CA PHE A 122 -7.12 -9.15 8.64
C PHE A 122 -7.58 -10.01 7.44
N PRO A 123 -7.84 -9.39 6.29
CA PRO A 123 -8.19 -10.12 5.07
C PRO A 123 -7.10 -11.10 4.63
N TYR A 124 -7.52 -12.19 3.97
CA TYR A 124 -6.60 -13.15 3.38
C TYR A 124 -5.76 -12.53 2.27
N GLN A 125 -4.57 -13.08 2.04
CA GLN A 125 -3.67 -12.55 1.00
C GLN A 125 -4.28 -12.61 -0.39
N LEU A 126 -5.12 -13.61 -0.70
CA LEU A 126 -5.81 -13.68 -1.99
C LEU A 126 -6.82 -12.54 -2.17
N THR A 127 -7.48 -12.12 -1.10
CA THR A 127 -8.33 -10.91 -1.08
C THR A 127 -7.50 -9.65 -1.38
N LEU A 128 -6.32 -9.53 -0.76
CA LEU A 128 -5.38 -8.44 -1.04
C LEU A 128 -4.87 -8.49 -2.50
N GLY A 129 -4.79 -9.67 -3.08
CA GLY A 129 -4.46 -9.87 -4.49
C GLY A 129 -5.44 -9.21 -5.47
N ALA A 130 -6.67 -8.92 -5.07
CA ALA A 130 -7.64 -8.18 -5.88
C ALA A 130 -7.36 -6.66 -5.91
N LEU A 131 -6.53 -6.13 -5.00
CA LEU A 131 -6.18 -4.71 -4.91
C LEU A 131 -5.25 -4.28 -6.05
N GLN A 132 -5.40 -3.03 -6.51
CA GLN A 132 -4.48 -2.42 -7.46
C GLN A 132 -3.35 -1.65 -6.76
N ASP A 133 -3.65 -1.06 -5.61
CA ASP A 133 -2.74 -0.24 -4.82
C ASP A 133 -2.11 -1.06 -3.68
N SER A 134 -0.76 -1.10 -3.64
CA SER A 134 -0.01 -1.78 -2.58
C SER A 134 0.12 -0.98 -1.28
N SER A 135 -0.26 0.30 -1.26
CA SER A 135 -0.17 1.13 -0.05
C SER A 135 -1.05 0.61 1.08
N LEU A 136 -2.23 0.05 0.73
CA LEU A 136 -3.13 -0.55 1.72
C LEU A 136 -2.56 -1.86 2.28
N VAL A 137 -1.84 -2.63 1.45
CA VAL A 137 -1.13 -3.84 1.89
C VAL A 137 0.03 -3.48 2.82
N TYR A 138 0.75 -2.39 2.54
CA TYR A 138 1.78 -1.84 3.43
C TYR A 138 1.16 -1.41 4.78
N ARG A 139 0.05 -0.67 4.76
CA ARG A 139 -0.65 -0.26 5.99
C ARG A 139 -1.15 -1.46 6.81
N MET A 140 -1.63 -2.49 6.16
CA MET A 140 -1.98 -3.75 6.81
C MET A 140 -0.75 -4.42 7.42
N GLY A 141 0.37 -4.48 6.68
CA GLY A 141 1.64 -5.00 7.19
C GLY A 141 2.14 -4.24 8.41
N MET A 142 2.04 -2.90 8.40
CA MET A 142 2.36 -2.04 9.54
C MET A 142 1.46 -2.37 10.76
N ALA A 143 0.15 -2.50 10.56
CA ALA A 143 -0.78 -2.81 11.64
C ALA A 143 -0.54 -4.22 12.22
N VAL A 144 -0.24 -5.21 11.38
CA VAL A 144 0.15 -6.57 11.83
C VAL A 144 1.48 -6.52 12.61
N GLY A 145 2.45 -5.74 12.14
CA GLY A 145 3.72 -5.52 12.85
C GLY A 145 3.51 -4.88 14.22
N GLU A 146 2.65 -3.87 14.30
CA GLU A 146 2.27 -3.23 15.57
C GLU A 146 1.56 -4.19 16.52
N GLN A 147 0.65 -5.07 16.01
CA GLN A 147 0.07 -6.15 16.81
C GLN A 147 1.15 -7.07 17.38
N CYS A 148 2.08 -7.53 16.53
CA CYS A 148 3.18 -8.39 16.94
C CYS A 148 4.04 -7.71 18.01
N LYS A 149 4.47 -6.49 17.79
CA LYS A 149 5.27 -5.71 18.73
C LYS A 149 4.56 -5.51 20.07
N ARG A 150 3.25 -5.16 20.05
CA ARG A 150 2.43 -4.97 21.25
C ARG A 150 2.29 -6.25 22.08
N LEU A 151 2.32 -7.42 21.44
CA LEU A 151 2.28 -8.73 22.09
C LEU A 151 3.67 -9.33 22.39
N GLY A 152 4.76 -8.61 22.13
CA GLY A 152 6.12 -9.10 22.36
C GLY A 152 6.57 -10.18 21.37
N VAL A 153 5.99 -10.21 20.18
CA VAL A 153 6.42 -11.08 19.06
C VAL A 153 7.49 -10.35 18.25
N HIS A 154 8.61 -11.03 18.01
CA HIS A 154 9.78 -10.47 17.33
C HIS A 154 9.84 -10.83 15.84
N VAL A 155 9.34 -12.02 15.46
CA VAL A 155 9.34 -12.51 14.10
C VAL A 155 7.94 -13.00 13.72
N ASN A 156 7.41 -12.50 12.61
CA ASN A 156 6.20 -13.06 12.01
C ASN A 156 6.56 -13.86 10.74
N TYR A 157 6.14 -15.12 10.67
CA TYR A 157 6.31 -15.97 9.48
C TYR A 157 5.34 -15.58 8.38
N ALA A 158 5.52 -14.38 7.85
CA ALA A 158 4.81 -13.73 6.76
C ALA A 158 5.73 -12.72 6.05
N PRO A 159 5.49 -12.38 4.79
CA PRO A 159 4.38 -12.78 3.91
C PRO A 159 4.59 -14.14 3.23
N VAL A 160 3.47 -14.75 2.78
CA VAL A 160 3.51 -15.85 1.81
C VAL A 160 3.67 -15.25 0.41
N VAL A 161 4.77 -15.58 -0.25
CA VAL A 161 5.07 -15.09 -1.61
C VAL A 161 5.13 -16.20 -2.65
N ASP A 162 4.55 -17.35 -2.32
CA ASP A 162 4.29 -18.41 -3.26
C ASP A 162 3.31 -17.94 -4.33
N ILE A 163 3.59 -18.24 -5.61
CA ILE A 163 2.74 -17.85 -6.74
C ILE A 163 1.65 -18.90 -6.92
N ASN A 164 0.38 -18.51 -6.87
CA ASN A 164 -0.77 -19.41 -6.99
C ASN A 164 -1.03 -19.81 -8.46
N ASN A 165 -0.05 -20.43 -9.09
CA ASN A 165 -0.08 -20.83 -10.51
C ASN A 165 -0.74 -22.21 -10.74
N ASN A 166 -1.03 -22.96 -9.68
CA ASN A 166 -1.79 -24.21 -9.70
C ASN A 166 -3.11 -24.07 -8.92
N PRO A 167 -4.27 -23.98 -9.59
CA PRO A 167 -5.56 -23.87 -8.90
C PRO A 167 -5.95 -25.10 -8.08
N ASN A 168 -5.22 -26.21 -8.25
CA ASN A 168 -5.43 -27.45 -7.48
C ASN A 168 -4.56 -27.55 -6.23
N ASN A 169 -3.69 -26.60 -5.99
CA ASN A 169 -2.80 -26.58 -4.83
C ASN A 169 -3.62 -26.65 -3.52
N PRO A 170 -3.42 -27.70 -2.69
CA PRO A 170 -4.20 -27.87 -1.47
C PRO A 170 -3.75 -27.01 -0.30
N VAL A 171 -2.54 -26.38 -0.39
CA VAL A 171 -1.85 -25.72 0.73
C VAL A 171 -1.87 -24.20 0.59
N ILE A 172 -1.50 -23.70 -0.59
CA ILE A 172 -1.28 -22.25 -0.79
C ILE A 172 -2.60 -21.52 -1.05
N GLY A 173 -3.31 -21.78 -2.13
CA GLY A 173 -4.67 -21.29 -2.39
C GLY A 173 -4.88 -19.82 -1.93
N TYR A 174 -5.75 -19.64 -0.94
CA TYR A 174 -6.12 -18.33 -0.39
C TYR A 174 -4.99 -17.61 0.37
N ARG A 175 -3.89 -18.32 0.69
CA ARG A 175 -2.71 -17.75 1.37
C ARG A 175 -1.80 -16.95 0.45
N SER A 176 -1.89 -17.11 -0.88
CA SER A 176 -1.11 -16.37 -1.88
C SER A 176 -1.78 -15.08 -2.29
N PHE A 177 -1.01 -14.07 -2.72
CA PHE A 177 -1.55 -12.86 -3.35
C PHE A 177 -2.09 -13.08 -4.77
N GLY A 178 -1.87 -14.24 -5.39
CA GLY A 178 -2.38 -14.55 -6.71
C GLY A 178 -1.41 -15.28 -7.63
N GLU A 179 -1.71 -15.28 -8.95
CA GLU A 179 -0.95 -16.05 -9.93
C GLU A 179 0.11 -15.23 -10.70
N ASP A 180 0.07 -13.91 -10.62
CA ASP A 180 1.04 -13.05 -11.29
C ASP A 180 2.28 -12.81 -10.42
N LYS A 181 3.43 -13.27 -10.89
CA LYS A 181 4.71 -13.20 -10.16
C LYS A 181 5.11 -11.79 -9.76
N ASN A 182 4.82 -10.79 -10.60
CA ASN A 182 5.21 -9.41 -10.33
C ASN A 182 4.29 -8.79 -9.28
N LYS A 183 2.98 -9.08 -9.35
CA LYS A 183 2.02 -8.63 -8.33
C LYS A 183 2.30 -9.29 -6.98
N VAL A 184 2.58 -10.60 -6.95
CA VAL A 184 2.98 -11.31 -5.72
C VAL A 184 4.24 -10.69 -5.12
N ALA A 185 5.26 -10.41 -5.95
CA ALA A 185 6.48 -9.73 -5.53
C ALA A 185 6.20 -8.36 -4.92
N ARG A 186 5.43 -7.52 -5.61
CA ARG A 186 5.09 -6.17 -5.18
C ARG A 186 4.31 -6.13 -3.87
N LEU A 187 3.25 -6.94 -3.77
CA LEU A 187 2.40 -6.98 -2.57
C LEU A 187 3.15 -7.61 -1.40
N GLY A 188 3.97 -8.65 -1.67
CA GLY A 188 4.85 -9.26 -0.68
C GLY A 188 5.85 -8.27 -0.09
N VAL A 189 6.51 -7.47 -0.95
CA VAL A 189 7.44 -6.41 -0.52
C VAL A 189 6.70 -5.34 0.31
N ALA A 190 5.51 -4.92 -0.12
CA ALA A 190 4.73 -3.93 0.63
C ALA A 190 4.34 -4.44 2.03
N TYR A 191 3.87 -5.68 2.12
CA TYR A 191 3.49 -6.30 3.40
C TYR A 191 4.72 -6.46 4.32
N MET A 192 5.82 -6.99 3.79
CA MET A 192 7.09 -7.16 4.49
C MET A 192 7.61 -5.83 5.06
N ARG A 193 7.67 -4.79 4.21
CA ARG A 193 8.13 -3.45 4.63
C ARG A 193 7.26 -2.88 5.74
N GLY A 194 5.92 -2.99 5.63
CA GLY A 194 5.03 -2.54 6.70
C GLY A 194 5.35 -3.18 8.04
N MET A 195 5.56 -4.49 8.08
CA MET A 195 5.93 -5.19 9.32
C MET A 195 7.31 -4.77 9.85
N GLN A 196 8.31 -4.65 8.97
CA GLN A 196 9.67 -4.28 9.38
C GLN A 196 9.75 -2.82 9.85
N ASP A 197 9.03 -1.91 9.22
CA ASP A 197 8.94 -0.51 9.66
C ASP A 197 8.21 -0.36 11.01
N ALA A 198 7.35 -1.31 11.38
CA ALA A 198 6.80 -1.43 12.74
C ALA A 198 7.82 -1.94 13.78
N GLY A 199 8.97 -2.46 13.33
CA GLY A 199 10.07 -2.90 14.17
C GLY A 199 10.07 -4.38 14.52
N ILE A 200 9.43 -5.25 13.72
CA ILE A 200 9.52 -6.71 13.83
C ILE A 200 10.19 -7.31 12.58
N MET A 201 10.72 -8.52 12.69
CA MET A 201 11.30 -9.21 11.55
C MET A 201 10.23 -9.94 10.75
N ALA A 202 10.12 -9.64 9.46
CA ALA A 202 9.30 -10.39 8.51
C ALA A 202 10.05 -11.63 7.98
N CYS A 203 9.29 -12.65 7.59
CA CYS A 203 9.84 -13.91 7.08
C CYS A 203 9.14 -14.30 5.77
N GLY A 204 9.82 -14.11 4.65
CA GLY A 204 9.30 -14.52 3.34
C GLY A 204 9.23 -16.05 3.22
N LYS A 205 8.10 -16.58 2.73
CA LYS A 205 7.88 -18.03 2.65
C LYS A 205 7.05 -18.44 1.44
N HIS A 206 7.24 -19.69 0.99
CA HIS A 206 8.10 -20.80 1.40
C HIS A 206 9.17 -21.04 0.32
N PHE A 207 10.39 -20.60 0.57
CA PHE A 207 11.49 -20.68 -0.43
C PHE A 207 11.82 -22.13 -0.81
N PRO A 208 11.98 -22.47 -2.09
CA PRO A 208 12.07 -21.63 -3.30
C PRO A 208 10.74 -21.41 -4.04
N GLY A 209 9.58 -21.71 -3.44
CA GLY A 209 8.25 -21.49 -3.98
C GLY A 209 7.39 -22.76 -3.92
N HIS A 210 6.27 -22.72 -3.19
CA HIS A 210 5.35 -23.83 -2.90
C HIS A 210 4.05 -23.78 -3.72
N GLY A 211 3.98 -22.86 -4.71
CA GLY A 211 2.72 -22.58 -5.42
C GLY A 211 2.28 -23.66 -6.43
N ASP A 212 3.21 -24.44 -6.99
CA ASP A 212 2.96 -25.43 -8.06
C ASP A 212 3.07 -26.86 -7.58
N VAL A 213 2.26 -27.23 -6.58
CA VAL A 213 2.20 -28.58 -6.03
C VAL A 213 0.75 -29.10 -5.99
N ASP A 214 0.60 -30.42 -6.09
CA ASP A 214 -0.68 -31.15 -5.99
C ASP A 214 -0.83 -31.91 -4.66
N VAL A 215 0.21 -31.92 -3.82
CA VAL A 215 0.29 -32.68 -2.57
C VAL A 215 0.55 -31.74 -1.41
N ASP A 216 -0.07 -32.03 -0.26
CA ASP A 216 0.14 -31.29 0.98
C ASP A 216 1.41 -31.77 1.70
N SER A 217 2.37 -30.87 1.91
CA SER A 217 3.64 -31.11 2.59
C SER A 217 3.51 -31.57 4.04
N HIS A 218 2.35 -31.36 4.69
CA HIS A 218 2.07 -31.89 6.02
C HIS A 218 1.93 -33.43 6.04
N TYR A 219 1.59 -34.04 4.92
CA TYR A 219 1.36 -35.50 4.81
C TYR A 219 2.40 -36.24 3.98
N ASP A 220 2.89 -35.63 2.91
CA ASP A 220 3.88 -36.20 2.02
C ASP A 220 4.83 -35.14 1.45
N LEU A 221 5.95 -35.55 0.81
CA LEU A 221 6.92 -34.66 0.21
C LEU A 221 6.49 -34.23 -1.21
N PRO A 222 6.05 -32.98 -1.43
CA PRO A 222 5.62 -32.54 -2.75
C PRO A 222 6.79 -32.47 -3.73
N VAL A 223 6.51 -32.78 -5.02
CA VAL A 223 7.52 -32.81 -6.09
C VAL A 223 7.25 -31.72 -7.11
N ILE A 224 8.24 -30.85 -7.36
CA ILE A 224 8.19 -29.85 -8.44
C ILE A 224 9.13 -30.27 -9.56
N LYS A 225 8.55 -30.58 -10.74
CA LYS A 225 9.30 -31.07 -11.93
C LYS A 225 9.75 -29.93 -12.86
N LYS A 226 10.15 -28.79 -12.31
CA LYS A 226 10.64 -27.63 -13.09
C LYS A 226 12.17 -27.63 -13.18
N VAL A 227 12.69 -27.18 -14.33
CA VAL A 227 14.13 -26.91 -14.46
C VAL A 227 14.50 -25.56 -13.84
N ARG A 228 15.79 -25.34 -13.56
CA ARG A 228 16.27 -24.13 -12.87
C ARG A 228 15.82 -22.84 -13.57
N SER A 229 15.90 -22.74 -14.88
CA SER A 229 15.47 -21.54 -15.62
C SER A 229 13.99 -21.22 -15.49
N GLN A 230 13.14 -22.25 -15.31
CA GLN A 230 11.71 -22.05 -15.03
C GLN A 230 11.50 -21.51 -13.62
N LEU A 231 12.21 -22.06 -12.62
CA LEU A 231 12.16 -21.53 -11.25
C LEU A 231 12.65 -20.08 -11.20
N ASP A 232 13.75 -19.76 -11.88
CA ASP A 232 14.31 -18.40 -11.96
C ASP A 232 13.34 -17.39 -12.58
N SER A 233 12.59 -17.82 -13.59
CA SER A 233 11.65 -16.95 -14.33
C SER A 233 10.27 -16.82 -13.66
N MET A 234 9.94 -17.66 -12.70
CA MET A 234 8.63 -17.71 -12.05
C MET A 234 8.77 -17.70 -10.52
N GLU A 235 9.02 -18.86 -9.90
CA GLU A 235 8.92 -19.03 -8.44
C GLU A 235 9.89 -18.14 -7.65
N LEU A 236 11.11 -17.92 -8.16
CA LEU A 236 12.12 -17.12 -7.47
C LEU A 236 11.95 -15.61 -7.63
N VAL A 237 11.08 -15.13 -8.52
CA VAL A 237 10.89 -13.70 -8.76
C VAL A 237 10.44 -12.96 -7.49
N PRO A 238 9.42 -13.40 -6.73
CA PRO A 238 9.01 -12.72 -5.50
C PRO A 238 10.08 -12.77 -4.41
N PHE A 239 10.82 -13.86 -4.31
CA PHE A 239 11.90 -14.00 -3.31
C PHE A 239 13.06 -13.07 -3.59
N ARG A 240 13.48 -12.90 -4.85
CA ARG A 240 14.47 -11.90 -5.25
C ARG A 240 14.00 -10.49 -4.85
N ALA A 241 12.76 -10.15 -5.15
CA ALA A 241 12.22 -8.84 -4.79
C ALA A 241 12.20 -8.60 -3.27
N LEU A 242 11.92 -9.62 -2.45
CA LEU A 242 12.03 -9.52 -0.99
C LEU A 242 13.48 -9.34 -0.54
N ILE A 243 14.43 -10.07 -1.13
CA ILE A 243 15.87 -9.97 -0.83
C ILE A 243 16.37 -8.56 -1.16
N ASP A 244 16.08 -8.08 -2.37
CA ASP A 244 16.44 -6.73 -2.82
C ASP A 244 15.82 -5.63 -1.95
N ALA A 245 14.65 -5.90 -1.36
CA ALA A 245 13.96 -5.01 -0.45
C ALA A 245 14.40 -5.14 1.03
N GLY A 246 15.34 -6.04 1.35
CA GLY A 246 15.93 -6.19 2.68
C GLY A 246 15.10 -7.01 3.66
N VAL A 247 14.50 -8.12 3.23
CA VAL A 247 13.78 -9.03 4.12
C VAL A 247 14.68 -9.62 5.20
N GLY A 248 14.25 -9.55 6.46
CA GLY A 248 15.05 -9.98 7.62
C GLY A 248 15.22 -11.49 7.74
N SER A 249 14.19 -12.26 7.36
CA SER A 249 14.30 -13.73 7.40
C SER A 249 13.57 -14.42 6.25
N MET A 250 13.92 -15.69 6.00
CA MET A 250 13.38 -16.55 4.95
C MET A 250 13.07 -17.94 5.51
N MET A 251 11.87 -18.46 5.25
CA MET A 251 11.51 -19.83 5.61
C MET A 251 11.67 -20.76 4.41
N ILE A 252 12.39 -21.86 4.65
CA ILE A 252 12.77 -22.83 3.61
C ILE A 252 11.75 -23.98 3.59
N ALA A 253 11.09 -24.17 2.47
CA ALA A 253 10.05 -25.17 2.25
C ALA A 253 10.55 -26.62 2.29
N HIS A 254 9.63 -27.53 2.59
CA HIS A 254 9.83 -28.98 2.39
C HIS A 254 9.30 -29.42 1.03
N LEU A 255 10.13 -29.29 -0.01
CA LEU A 255 9.84 -29.65 -1.40
C LEU A 255 10.93 -30.57 -1.97
N TYR A 256 10.58 -31.48 -2.85
CA TYR A 256 11.56 -32.19 -3.64
C TYR A 256 11.61 -31.63 -5.06
N ILE A 257 12.75 -31.09 -5.45
CA ILE A 257 12.97 -30.47 -6.76
C ILE A 257 14.20 -31.12 -7.40
N PRO A 258 14.00 -32.16 -8.27
CA PRO A 258 15.11 -32.93 -8.82
C PRO A 258 16.12 -32.10 -9.63
N SER A 259 15.74 -30.96 -10.17
CA SER A 259 16.65 -30.05 -10.88
C SER A 259 17.58 -29.27 -9.96
N ILE A 260 17.26 -29.16 -8.67
CA ILE A 260 18.12 -28.55 -7.63
C ILE A 260 18.96 -29.61 -6.96
N ASP A 261 18.33 -30.71 -6.54
CA ASP A 261 19.01 -31.83 -5.86
C ASP A 261 18.45 -33.15 -6.35
N LYS A 262 19.33 -34.00 -6.93
CA LYS A 262 18.96 -35.30 -7.50
C LYS A 262 18.82 -36.41 -6.46
N THR A 263 19.24 -36.17 -5.23
CA THR A 263 19.14 -37.14 -4.14
C THR A 263 17.70 -37.43 -3.83
N ALA A 264 17.28 -38.66 -3.95
CA ALA A 264 15.90 -39.07 -3.71
C ALA A 264 15.42 -38.67 -2.31
N ASN A 265 14.22 -38.10 -2.23
CA ASN A 265 13.57 -37.67 -0.99
C ASN A 265 14.32 -36.56 -0.19
N ARG A 266 15.32 -35.89 -0.80
CA ARG A 266 16.01 -34.78 -0.18
C ARG A 266 15.20 -33.49 -0.39
N ALA A 267 14.57 -33.05 0.66
CA ALA A 267 13.78 -31.83 0.64
C ALA A 267 14.66 -30.58 0.46
N THR A 268 14.13 -29.53 -0.13
CA THR A 268 14.81 -28.22 -0.31
C THR A 268 15.34 -27.63 1.00
N SER A 269 14.65 -27.86 2.11
CA SER A 269 15.07 -27.41 3.46
C SER A 269 16.35 -28.09 3.98
N ILE A 270 16.68 -29.25 3.45
CA ILE A 270 17.89 -30.04 3.83
C ILE A 270 18.84 -30.24 2.64
N SER A 271 18.66 -29.49 1.57
CA SER A 271 19.53 -29.47 0.40
C SER A 271 20.50 -28.29 0.42
N ARG A 272 21.79 -28.59 0.45
CA ARG A 272 22.85 -27.57 0.38
C ARG A 272 22.76 -26.77 -0.94
N ASN A 273 22.41 -27.44 -2.04
CA ASN A 273 22.24 -26.76 -3.33
C ASN A 273 21.15 -25.68 -3.27
N ASN A 274 20.06 -25.92 -2.52
CA ASN A 274 18.99 -24.94 -2.38
C ASN A 274 19.35 -23.83 -1.40
N VAL A 275 19.77 -24.16 -0.16
CA VAL A 275 19.96 -23.17 0.90
C VAL A 275 21.26 -22.41 0.72
N THR A 276 22.40 -23.12 0.53
CA THR A 276 23.69 -22.46 0.32
C THR A 276 23.81 -22.00 -1.14
N GLY A 277 23.67 -22.90 -2.10
CA GLY A 277 23.92 -22.58 -3.52
C GLY A 277 22.95 -21.52 -4.05
N ILE A 278 21.64 -21.77 -4.03
CA ILE A 278 20.68 -20.82 -4.63
C ILE A 278 20.48 -19.60 -3.71
N LEU A 279 20.09 -19.80 -2.45
CA LEU A 279 19.67 -18.66 -1.62
C LEU A 279 20.86 -17.79 -1.19
N ARG A 280 21.98 -18.41 -0.72
CA ARG A 280 23.12 -17.65 -0.20
C ARG A 280 24.06 -17.16 -1.31
N GLU A 281 24.47 -18.06 -2.22
CA GLU A 281 25.48 -17.75 -3.22
C GLU A 281 24.89 -17.05 -4.45
N ASP A 282 23.86 -17.63 -5.09
CA ASP A 282 23.30 -17.05 -6.33
C ASP A 282 22.45 -15.80 -6.06
N LEU A 283 21.62 -15.78 -4.99
CA LEU A 283 20.75 -14.66 -4.66
C LEU A 283 21.35 -13.70 -3.63
N GLY A 284 22.51 -14.01 -3.06
CA GLY A 284 23.26 -13.14 -2.14
C GLY A 284 22.60 -12.90 -0.78
N TYR A 285 21.64 -13.72 -0.37
CA TYR A 285 20.87 -13.50 0.85
C TYR A 285 21.68 -13.70 2.12
N GLN A 286 21.70 -12.69 3.02
CA GLN A 286 22.48 -12.70 4.26
C GLN A 286 21.65 -12.79 5.55
N GLY A 287 20.33 -12.56 5.50
CA GLY A 287 19.44 -12.60 6.66
C GLY A 287 19.29 -14.01 7.28
N LEU A 288 18.47 -14.13 8.33
CA LEU A 288 18.20 -15.42 8.98
C LEU A 288 17.42 -16.36 8.06
N THR A 289 17.73 -17.66 8.14
CA THR A 289 16.91 -18.72 7.55
C THR A 289 16.29 -19.57 8.63
N PHE A 290 15.00 -19.83 8.47
CA PHE A 290 14.24 -20.80 9.26
C PHE A 290 13.88 -21.99 8.37
N THR A 291 13.99 -23.21 8.89
CA THR A 291 13.35 -24.36 8.21
C THR A 291 11.83 -24.23 8.35
N ASP A 292 11.06 -24.79 7.45
CA ASP A 292 9.69 -25.17 7.75
C ASP A 292 9.69 -26.23 8.87
N ALA A 293 8.52 -26.56 9.44
CA ALA A 293 8.43 -27.39 10.64
C ALA A 293 9.03 -28.79 10.44
N LEU A 294 10.14 -29.07 11.11
CA LEU A 294 10.88 -30.33 10.96
C LEU A 294 10.14 -31.58 11.43
N GLU A 295 9.08 -31.44 12.23
CA GLU A 295 8.19 -32.52 12.65
C GLU A 295 7.18 -32.95 11.57
N MET A 296 7.07 -32.21 10.43
CA MET A 296 6.14 -32.54 9.35
C MET A 296 6.46 -33.91 8.73
N LYS A 297 5.40 -34.71 8.52
CA LYS A 297 5.55 -36.10 8.01
C LYS A 297 6.18 -36.18 6.62
N GLY A 298 6.01 -35.13 5.81
CA GLY A 298 6.65 -35.03 4.48
C GLY A 298 8.16 -35.22 4.51
N VAL A 299 8.84 -34.87 5.59
CA VAL A 299 10.30 -34.99 5.75
C VAL A 299 10.71 -35.90 6.92
N ALA A 300 10.00 -35.81 8.07
CA ALA A 300 10.39 -36.55 9.28
C ALA A 300 10.45 -38.07 9.09
N LYS A 301 9.60 -38.63 8.21
CA LYS A 301 9.59 -40.06 7.90
C LYS A 301 10.89 -40.58 7.24
N PHE A 302 11.66 -39.72 6.60
CA PHE A 302 12.92 -40.09 5.93
C PHE A 302 14.16 -39.87 6.78
N PHE A 303 14.08 -39.03 7.82
CA PHE A 303 15.19 -38.59 8.64
C PHE A 303 14.83 -38.64 10.15
N PRO A 304 14.85 -39.84 10.79
CA PRO A 304 14.46 -40.00 12.19
C PRO A 304 15.55 -39.51 13.18
N GLY A 305 15.16 -39.34 14.44
CA GLY A 305 16.09 -39.22 15.57
C GLY A 305 17.01 -37.99 15.54
N GLY A 306 16.49 -36.80 15.18
CA GLY A 306 17.29 -35.56 15.14
C GLY A 306 18.19 -35.40 13.91
N THR A 307 18.32 -36.42 13.07
CA THR A 307 19.15 -36.38 11.85
C THR A 307 18.69 -35.31 10.87
N ILE A 308 17.40 -35.04 10.78
CA ILE A 308 16.86 -33.96 9.93
C ILE A 308 17.42 -32.58 10.33
N SER A 309 17.59 -32.34 11.62
CA SER A 309 18.16 -31.10 12.15
C SER A 309 19.63 -30.95 11.73
N VAL A 310 20.41 -32.03 11.75
CA VAL A 310 21.80 -32.06 11.29
C VAL A 310 21.87 -31.74 9.79
N GLU A 311 21.05 -32.40 8.94
CA GLU A 311 21.02 -32.17 7.51
C GLU A 311 20.59 -30.71 7.18
N ALA A 312 19.66 -30.14 7.95
CA ALA A 312 19.24 -28.75 7.80
C ALA A 312 20.37 -27.76 8.12
N LEU A 313 21.17 -28.01 9.15
CA LEU A 313 22.34 -27.19 9.49
C LEU A 313 23.45 -27.32 8.43
N ILE A 314 23.69 -28.53 7.92
CA ILE A 314 24.65 -28.79 6.83
C ILE A 314 24.22 -28.07 5.54
N ALA A 315 22.92 -28.05 5.28
CA ALA A 315 22.37 -27.32 4.14
C ALA A 315 22.58 -25.80 4.21
N GLY A 316 22.80 -25.23 5.41
CA GLY A 316 23.05 -23.80 5.59
C GLY A 316 21.97 -23.03 6.34
N ASN A 317 20.94 -23.70 6.91
CA ASN A 317 19.93 -23.03 7.73
C ASN A 317 20.53 -22.51 9.04
N ASP A 318 19.96 -21.40 9.53
CA ASP A 318 20.37 -20.78 10.81
C ASP A 318 19.49 -21.27 11.98
N MET A 319 18.17 -21.38 11.76
CA MET A 319 17.18 -21.74 12.79
C MET A 319 16.40 -23.00 12.40
N LEU A 320 16.22 -23.90 13.36
CA LEU A 320 15.52 -25.17 13.22
C LEU A 320 14.11 -25.04 13.80
N CYS A 321 13.10 -24.90 12.94
CA CYS A 321 11.71 -24.80 13.40
C CYS A 321 11.17 -26.17 13.81
N LEU A 322 10.66 -26.24 15.05
CA LEU A 322 9.84 -27.34 15.58
C LEU A 322 10.46 -28.73 15.31
N PRO A 323 11.72 -29.00 15.74
CA PRO A 323 12.22 -30.36 15.75
C PRO A 323 11.41 -31.21 16.75
N ALA A 324 11.21 -32.49 16.46
CA ALA A 324 10.41 -33.38 17.28
C ALA A 324 10.89 -33.47 18.75
N SER A 325 12.22 -33.33 18.98
CA SER A 325 12.85 -33.47 20.30
C SER A 325 14.08 -32.56 20.40
N VAL A 326 14.12 -31.68 21.41
CA VAL A 326 15.29 -30.81 21.70
C VAL A 326 16.51 -31.65 22.08
N PRO A 327 16.45 -32.59 23.05
CA PRO A 327 17.60 -33.38 23.43
C PRO A 327 18.15 -34.23 22.28
N GLU A 328 17.30 -34.90 21.50
CA GLU A 328 17.77 -35.69 20.35
C GLU A 328 18.41 -34.80 19.27
N THR A 329 17.91 -33.61 19.05
CA THR A 329 18.57 -32.63 18.15
C THR A 329 19.95 -32.25 18.62
N ILE A 330 20.11 -31.93 19.91
CA ILE A 330 21.43 -31.56 20.50
C ILE A 330 22.40 -32.72 20.36
N ASP A 331 21.98 -33.94 20.75
CA ASP A 331 22.82 -35.15 20.69
C ASP A 331 23.22 -35.51 19.26
N ALA A 332 22.30 -35.40 18.30
CA ALA A 332 22.58 -35.62 16.87
C ALA A 332 23.60 -34.62 16.33
N VAL A 333 23.46 -33.32 16.68
CA VAL A 333 24.44 -32.28 16.26
C VAL A 333 25.81 -32.54 16.85
N LYS A 334 25.90 -32.86 18.16
CA LYS A 334 27.17 -33.20 18.81
C LYS A 334 27.83 -34.44 18.17
N THR A 335 27.04 -35.43 17.80
CA THR A 335 27.50 -36.62 17.07
C THR A 335 28.04 -36.25 15.69
N ALA A 336 27.29 -35.42 14.93
CA ALA A 336 27.74 -34.95 13.62
C ALA A 336 29.05 -34.13 13.68
N ILE A 337 29.26 -33.38 14.75
CA ILE A 337 30.54 -32.66 14.98
C ILE A 337 31.68 -33.64 15.25
N LYS A 338 31.47 -34.68 16.06
CA LYS A 338 32.48 -35.74 16.30
C LYS A 338 32.83 -36.47 15.01
N GLU A 339 31.84 -36.69 14.16
CA GLU A 339 32.00 -37.33 12.83
C GLU A 339 32.57 -36.37 11.77
N LYS A 340 32.86 -35.11 12.10
CA LYS A 340 33.38 -34.07 11.20
C LYS A 340 32.41 -33.73 10.03
N LYS A 341 31.10 -33.99 10.16
CA LYS A 341 30.03 -33.56 9.23
C LYS A 341 29.64 -32.09 9.44
N LEU A 342 29.76 -31.61 10.68
CA LEU A 342 29.65 -30.24 11.12
C LEU A 342 30.88 -29.85 11.93
N SER A 343 31.11 -28.55 12.12
CA SER A 343 32.18 -28.06 13.01
C SER A 343 31.61 -27.14 14.09
N TRP A 344 32.36 -26.98 15.20
CA TRP A 344 32.03 -25.96 16.19
C TRP A 344 32.11 -24.54 15.63
N THR A 345 32.93 -24.31 14.62
CA THR A 345 32.97 -23.03 13.90
C THR A 345 31.62 -22.72 13.28
N ASP A 346 31.02 -23.67 12.53
CA ASP A 346 29.70 -23.51 11.91
C ASP A 346 28.61 -23.21 12.95
N ILE A 347 28.58 -23.95 14.04
CA ILE A 347 27.60 -23.73 15.13
C ILE A 347 27.83 -22.39 15.83
N ASN A 348 29.06 -22.00 16.09
CA ASN A 348 29.38 -20.74 16.74
C ASN A 348 29.03 -19.53 15.90
N GLU A 349 29.28 -19.57 14.57
CA GLU A 349 28.94 -18.51 13.65
C GLU A 349 27.39 -18.35 13.56
N LYS A 350 26.65 -19.45 13.42
CA LYS A 350 25.17 -19.43 13.41
C LYS A 350 24.62 -18.91 14.74
N CYS A 351 25.16 -19.36 15.87
CA CYS A 351 24.73 -18.88 17.19
C CYS A 351 24.98 -17.37 17.34
N LYS A 352 26.17 -16.88 16.97
CA LYS A 352 26.45 -15.44 17.00
C LYS A 352 25.51 -14.66 16.09
N LYS A 353 25.19 -15.17 14.88
CA LYS A 353 24.24 -14.55 13.96
C LYS A 353 22.85 -14.43 14.59
N VAL A 354 22.35 -15.49 15.23
CA VAL A 354 21.06 -15.47 15.95
C VAL A 354 21.09 -14.44 17.09
N LEU A 355 22.18 -14.37 17.87
CA LEU A 355 22.32 -13.39 18.94
C LEU A 355 22.37 -11.95 18.41
N THR A 356 23.05 -11.72 17.28
CA THR A 356 23.06 -10.42 16.60
C THR A 356 21.64 -9.98 16.22
N GLU A 357 20.85 -10.86 15.63
CA GLU A 357 19.46 -10.54 15.27
C GLU A 357 18.57 -10.34 16.52
N LYS A 358 18.80 -11.09 17.60
CA LYS A 358 18.14 -10.84 18.90
C LYS A 358 18.43 -9.42 19.41
N TYR A 359 19.69 -8.98 19.32
CA TYR A 359 20.06 -7.61 19.71
C TYR A 359 19.34 -6.55 18.88
N LYS A 360 19.36 -6.69 17.54
CA LYS A 360 18.67 -5.77 16.61
C LYS A 360 17.16 -5.69 16.83
N LEU A 361 16.54 -6.79 17.25
CA LEU A 361 15.13 -6.89 17.62
C LEU A 361 14.82 -6.36 19.04
N GLY A 362 15.82 -5.79 19.73
CA GLY A 362 15.64 -5.15 21.04
C GLY A 362 15.64 -6.10 22.23
N LEU A 363 15.97 -7.38 22.05
CA LEU A 363 15.95 -8.37 23.14
C LEU A 363 17.00 -8.11 24.22
N ALA A 364 18.00 -7.28 23.96
CA ALA A 364 18.99 -6.86 24.95
C ALA A 364 18.41 -5.90 26.03
N GLN A 365 17.25 -5.28 25.78
CA GLN A 365 16.61 -4.28 26.67
C GLN A 365 15.10 -4.51 26.81
N MET A 366 14.68 -5.78 26.82
CA MET A 366 13.25 -6.13 26.87
C MET A 366 12.56 -5.57 28.13
N GLN A 367 11.32 -5.11 27.91
CA GLN A 367 10.38 -4.78 28.98
C GLN A 367 9.27 -5.84 29.04
N PRO A 368 8.72 -6.14 30.21
CA PRO A 368 7.54 -6.99 30.31
C PRO A 368 6.37 -6.43 29.49
N ILE A 369 5.60 -7.32 28.87
CA ILE A 369 4.40 -6.94 28.13
C ILE A 369 3.33 -6.46 29.12
N ASP A 370 2.86 -5.22 28.96
CA ASP A 370 1.72 -4.71 29.70
C ASP A 370 0.41 -5.32 29.14
N THR A 371 -0.38 -5.94 29.98
CA THR A 371 -1.66 -6.57 29.60
C THR A 371 -2.85 -5.64 29.69
N ASN A 372 -2.69 -4.42 30.21
CA ASN A 372 -3.76 -3.42 30.26
C ASN A 372 -4.14 -2.99 28.84
N ASN A 373 -5.45 -2.97 28.58
CA ASN A 373 -6.03 -2.62 27.28
C ASN A 373 -5.50 -3.45 26.09
N LEU A 374 -4.75 -4.53 26.31
CA LEU A 374 -4.07 -5.31 25.27
C LEU A 374 -4.99 -5.68 24.11
N LEU A 375 -6.18 -6.23 24.38
CA LEU A 375 -7.12 -6.64 23.33
C LEU A 375 -7.65 -5.46 22.51
N ALA A 376 -7.95 -4.34 23.17
CA ALA A 376 -8.39 -3.12 22.48
C ALA A 376 -7.28 -2.56 21.56
N ASP A 377 -6.03 -2.53 22.06
CA ASP A 377 -4.88 -2.08 21.28
C ASP A 377 -4.63 -2.96 20.04
N LEU A 378 -4.73 -4.29 20.20
CA LEU A 378 -4.55 -5.24 19.09
C LEU A 378 -5.61 -5.12 17.99
N ASN A 379 -6.83 -4.71 18.34
CA ASN A 379 -7.93 -4.56 17.37
C ASN A 379 -8.11 -3.13 16.84
N ALA A 380 -7.39 -2.14 17.37
CA ALA A 380 -7.65 -0.71 17.13
C ALA A 380 -7.68 -0.28 15.66
N LYS A 381 -6.86 -0.87 14.79
CA LYS A 381 -6.73 -0.52 13.37
C LYS A 381 -7.40 -1.51 12.42
N THR A 382 -7.84 -2.67 12.91
CA THR A 382 -8.23 -3.80 12.08
C THR A 382 -9.47 -3.49 11.24
N ASP A 383 -10.52 -2.95 11.84
CA ASP A 383 -11.80 -2.70 11.15
C ASP A 383 -11.69 -1.58 10.11
N GLU A 384 -10.88 -0.55 10.34
CA GLU A 384 -10.64 0.49 9.35
C GLU A 384 -10.01 -0.08 8.08
N ILE A 385 -8.93 -0.86 8.24
CA ILE A 385 -8.22 -1.50 7.13
C ILE A 385 -9.14 -2.49 6.41
N ARG A 386 -9.92 -3.29 7.15
CA ARG A 386 -10.87 -4.25 6.56
C ARG A 386 -11.94 -3.55 5.72
N ARG A 387 -12.50 -2.41 6.16
CA ARG A 387 -13.47 -1.62 5.36
C ARG A 387 -12.84 -1.09 4.08
N GLU A 388 -11.61 -0.59 4.13
CA GLU A 388 -10.95 -0.12 2.91
C GLU A 388 -10.63 -1.28 1.96
N VAL A 389 -10.13 -2.40 2.48
CA VAL A 389 -9.86 -3.60 1.67
C VAL A 389 -11.15 -4.14 1.05
N SER A 390 -12.25 -4.26 1.81
CA SER A 390 -13.51 -4.79 1.28
C SER A 390 -14.03 -3.97 0.10
N ARG A 391 -13.95 -2.64 0.17
CA ARG A 391 -14.37 -1.75 -0.93
C ARG A 391 -13.49 -1.86 -2.16
N LYS A 392 -12.16 -1.93 -1.97
CA LYS A 392 -11.19 -1.97 -3.07
C LYS A 392 -11.00 -3.36 -3.67
N ALA A 393 -11.28 -4.42 -2.93
CA ALA A 393 -11.16 -5.79 -3.38
C ALA A 393 -12.44 -6.35 -4.00
N LEU A 394 -13.62 -5.74 -3.76
CA LEU A 394 -14.87 -6.18 -4.37
C LEU A 394 -14.70 -6.20 -5.90
N THR A 395 -14.87 -7.37 -6.51
CA THR A 395 -14.58 -7.59 -7.93
C THR A 395 -15.86 -7.94 -8.67
N TRP A 396 -16.32 -7.04 -9.52
CA TRP A 396 -17.42 -7.30 -10.44
C TRP A 396 -16.87 -8.01 -11.68
N VAL A 397 -17.15 -9.31 -11.81
CA VAL A 397 -16.49 -10.19 -12.79
C VAL A 397 -17.21 -10.21 -14.12
N LYS A 398 -18.55 -10.21 -14.10
CA LYS A 398 -19.38 -10.37 -15.31
C LYS A 398 -20.68 -9.64 -15.18
N MET A 399 -21.12 -9.08 -16.29
CA MET A 399 -22.50 -8.64 -16.53
C MET A 399 -22.86 -8.98 -17.97
N VAL A 400 -23.99 -9.60 -18.18
CA VAL A 400 -24.54 -9.76 -19.53
C VAL A 400 -25.26 -8.46 -19.90
N ASN A 401 -24.65 -7.69 -20.81
CA ASN A 401 -25.31 -6.54 -21.43
C ASN A 401 -26.16 -7.00 -22.60
N PRO A 402 -27.47 -6.81 -22.58
CA PRO A 402 -28.30 -7.13 -23.71
C PRO A 402 -28.16 -6.08 -24.81
N THR A 403 -27.78 -6.52 -25.98
CA THR A 403 -27.97 -5.75 -27.19
C THR A 403 -29.49 -5.80 -27.59
N GLY A 404 -30.34 -4.96 -26.95
CA GLY A 404 -31.76 -4.92 -27.28
C GLY A 404 -32.65 -4.35 -26.18
N PHE A 405 -33.58 -3.50 -26.56
CA PHE A 405 -34.57 -2.85 -25.71
C PHE A 405 -35.54 -3.86 -25.10
N ARG A 406 -35.29 -4.35 -23.87
CA ARG A 406 -36.29 -5.02 -23.04
C ARG A 406 -36.06 -4.70 -21.57
N ASN A 407 -37.17 -4.42 -20.83
CA ASN A 407 -37.20 -4.18 -19.37
C ASN A 407 -36.92 -5.43 -18.50
N GLU A 408 -36.33 -6.48 -19.05
CA GLU A 408 -36.17 -7.78 -18.40
C GLU A 408 -34.76 -8.02 -17.79
N TYR A 409 -33.90 -7.01 -17.80
CA TYR A 409 -32.51 -7.13 -17.37
C TYR A 409 -32.24 -6.40 -16.06
N LEU A 410 -31.27 -6.92 -15.31
CA LEU A 410 -30.81 -6.32 -14.07
C LEU A 410 -30.35 -4.87 -14.30
N SER A 411 -30.96 -3.93 -13.57
CA SER A 411 -30.54 -2.53 -13.53
C SER A 411 -29.76 -2.28 -12.24
N LEU A 412 -28.54 -1.81 -12.36
CA LEU A 412 -27.71 -1.39 -11.22
C LEU A 412 -27.48 0.14 -11.31
N PRO A 413 -27.40 0.85 -10.18
CA PRO A 413 -27.61 0.36 -8.82
C PRO A 413 -29.06 -0.02 -8.53
N LEU A 414 -29.28 -0.93 -7.57
CA LEU A 414 -30.61 -1.30 -7.12
C LEU A 414 -31.29 -0.12 -6.45
N GLN A 415 -32.59 0.07 -6.71
CA GLN A 415 -33.33 1.24 -6.23
C GLN A 415 -34.50 0.84 -5.35
N LYS A 416 -34.74 1.60 -4.28
CA LYS A 416 -35.95 1.48 -3.48
C LYS A 416 -37.21 1.69 -4.32
N GLY A 417 -38.24 0.89 -4.09
CA GLY A 417 -39.50 0.92 -4.84
C GLY A 417 -39.53 -0.07 -6.02
N LYS A 418 -38.43 -0.74 -6.34
CA LYS A 418 -38.38 -1.94 -7.19
C LYS A 418 -38.70 -3.18 -6.39
N LYS A 419 -39.36 -4.19 -7.00
CA LYS A 419 -39.61 -5.47 -6.35
C LYS A 419 -38.37 -6.34 -6.41
N ILE A 420 -37.68 -6.49 -5.29
CA ILE A 420 -36.39 -7.17 -5.18
C ILE A 420 -36.55 -8.44 -4.35
N ALA A 421 -35.96 -9.54 -4.80
CA ALA A 421 -35.81 -10.74 -3.99
C ALA A 421 -34.34 -10.97 -3.64
N TYR A 422 -34.07 -11.41 -2.43
CA TYR A 422 -32.78 -11.93 -1.99
C TYR A 422 -32.89 -13.40 -1.64
N VAL A 423 -32.05 -14.24 -2.22
CA VAL A 423 -31.93 -15.66 -1.86
C VAL A 423 -30.54 -15.90 -1.26
N GLY A 424 -30.48 -16.10 0.05
CA GLY A 424 -29.24 -16.42 0.79
C GLY A 424 -28.97 -17.92 0.77
N PHE A 425 -27.97 -18.36 0.02
CA PHE A 425 -27.45 -19.72 0.03
C PHE A 425 -26.40 -19.89 1.13
N GLY A 426 -26.36 -21.05 1.77
CA GLY A 426 -25.42 -21.36 2.84
C GLY A 426 -25.76 -20.76 4.19
N THR A 427 -26.94 -20.14 4.32
CA THR A 427 -27.48 -19.58 5.55
C THR A 427 -28.93 -20.07 5.76
N SER A 428 -29.39 -20.14 7.02
CA SER A 428 -30.77 -20.46 7.42
C SER A 428 -31.49 -19.27 8.05
N GLU A 429 -30.79 -18.15 8.22
CA GLU A 429 -31.27 -16.95 8.91
C GLU A 429 -30.78 -15.67 8.23
N LEU A 430 -31.37 -14.55 8.63
CA LEU A 430 -31.06 -13.24 8.11
C LEU A 430 -29.64 -12.80 8.53
N ASN A 431 -28.75 -12.69 7.56
CA ASN A 431 -27.41 -12.17 7.74
C ASN A 431 -27.33 -10.65 7.49
N SER A 432 -26.19 -10.03 7.76
CA SER A 432 -25.99 -8.58 7.63
C SER A 432 -26.27 -8.08 6.22
N PHE A 433 -25.90 -8.83 5.19
CA PHE A 433 -26.17 -8.48 3.80
C PHE A 433 -27.68 -8.51 3.47
N GLY A 434 -28.35 -9.61 3.81
CA GLY A 434 -29.79 -9.74 3.60
C GLY A 434 -30.60 -8.70 4.39
N LYS A 435 -30.16 -8.40 5.63
CA LYS A 435 -30.78 -7.36 6.45
C LYS A 435 -30.70 -5.98 5.78
N ARG A 436 -29.54 -5.60 5.22
CA ARG A 436 -29.38 -4.35 4.48
C ARG A 436 -30.33 -4.31 3.28
N LEU A 437 -30.39 -5.39 2.46
CA LEU A 437 -31.30 -5.42 1.30
C LEU A 437 -32.78 -5.32 1.71
N GLN A 438 -33.16 -5.92 2.85
CA GLN A 438 -34.51 -5.81 3.37
C GLN A 438 -34.82 -4.40 3.88
N ASP A 439 -33.96 -3.83 4.74
CA ASP A 439 -34.19 -2.54 5.39
C ASP A 439 -34.10 -1.36 4.40
N ASP A 440 -33.09 -1.37 3.54
CA ASP A 440 -32.78 -0.25 2.65
C ASP A 440 -33.60 -0.25 1.35
N LEU A 441 -33.82 -1.46 0.79
CA LEU A 441 -34.44 -1.65 -0.52
C LEU A 441 -35.85 -2.29 -0.46
N GLY A 442 -36.25 -2.86 0.69
CA GLY A 442 -37.53 -3.56 0.83
C GLY A 442 -37.55 -4.95 0.17
N ALA A 443 -36.40 -5.64 0.12
CA ALA A 443 -36.28 -6.94 -0.54
C ALA A 443 -37.04 -8.04 0.24
N ASP A 444 -37.74 -8.92 -0.48
CA ASP A 444 -38.24 -10.18 0.06
C ASP A 444 -37.07 -11.15 0.22
N VAL A 445 -37.00 -11.84 1.38
CA VAL A 445 -35.83 -12.65 1.75
C VAL A 445 -36.17 -14.14 1.81
N PHE A 446 -35.30 -14.98 1.23
CA PHE A 446 -35.40 -16.43 1.17
C PHE A 446 -34.06 -17.06 1.59
N PHE A 447 -34.09 -18.22 2.21
CA PHE A 447 -32.88 -18.89 2.70
C PHE A 447 -32.83 -20.36 2.28
N PHE A 448 -31.67 -20.78 1.75
CA PHE A 448 -31.33 -22.13 1.38
C PHE A 448 -29.99 -22.56 2.00
N SER A 449 -30.04 -23.26 3.11
CA SER A 449 -28.86 -23.82 3.76
C SER A 449 -28.25 -24.94 2.90
N TYR A 450 -26.94 -25.16 2.97
CA TYR A 450 -26.28 -26.28 2.28
C TYR A 450 -26.70 -27.69 2.77
N ARG A 451 -27.52 -27.76 3.82
CA ARG A 451 -28.14 -29.02 4.32
C ARG A 451 -29.58 -29.20 3.83
N ASP A 452 -30.14 -28.19 3.16
CA ASP A 452 -31.51 -28.24 2.66
C ASP A 452 -31.63 -29.16 1.43
N ASN A 453 -32.87 -29.66 1.20
CA ASN A 453 -33.18 -30.63 0.17
C ASN A 453 -33.92 -30.00 -1.05
N ALA A 454 -34.10 -30.81 -2.10
CA ALA A 454 -34.75 -30.38 -3.32
C ALA A 454 -36.16 -29.82 -3.16
N PRO A 455 -37.07 -30.38 -2.31
CA PRO A 455 -38.40 -29.80 -2.06
C PRO A 455 -38.39 -28.36 -1.59
N LYS A 456 -37.48 -28.00 -0.64
CA LYS A 456 -37.34 -26.63 -0.17
C LYS A 456 -36.82 -25.73 -1.29
N GLY A 457 -35.85 -26.21 -2.06
CA GLY A 457 -35.33 -25.50 -3.23
C GLY A 457 -36.44 -25.22 -4.25
N GLY A 458 -37.24 -26.21 -4.59
CA GLY A 458 -38.40 -26.08 -5.48
C GLY A 458 -39.43 -25.04 -5.02
N ALA A 459 -39.69 -24.98 -3.70
CA ALA A 459 -40.61 -24.00 -3.11
C ALA A 459 -40.07 -22.56 -3.28
N ILE A 460 -38.76 -22.34 -3.08
CA ILE A 460 -38.10 -21.03 -3.27
C ILE A 460 -38.19 -20.65 -4.77
N VAL A 461 -37.83 -21.56 -5.67
CA VAL A 461 -37.89 -21.32 -7.12
C VAL A 461 -39.31 -20.90 -7.55
N LYS A 462 -40.34 -21.64 -7.08
CA LYS A 462 -41.72 -21.30 -7.36
C LYS A 462 -42.09 -19.91 -6.86
N ALA A 463 -41.74 -19.58 -5.60
CA ALA A 463 -42.03 -18.26 -5.01
C ALA A 463 -41.37 -17.11 -5.78
N ILE A 464 -40.15 -17.29 -6.25
CA ILE A 464 -39.43 -16.29 -7.04
C ILE A 464 -40.12 -16.06 -8.40
N TYR A 465 -40.51 -17.13 -9.12
CA TYR A 465 -41.20 -17.02 -10.40
C TYR A 465 -42.63 -16.39 -10.27
N GLU A 466 -43.40 -16.81 -9.26
CA GLU A 466 -44.71 -16.25 -8.98
C GLU A 466 -44.65 -14.79 -8.52
N GLY A 467 -43.55 -14.43 -7.81
CA GLY A 467 -43.31 -13.11 -7.27
C GLY A 467 -43.07 -12.03 -8.34
N LYS A 468 -42.60 -12.38 -9.54
CA LYS A 468 -42.32 -11.45 -10.67
C LYS A 468 -41.42 -10.28 -10.23
N TYR A 469 -40.24 -10.58 -9.71
CA TYR A 469 -39.28 -9.59 -9.21
C TYR A 469 -38.59 -8.84 -10.34
N ASP A 470 -38.32 -7.54 -10.14
CA ASP A 470 -37.50 -6.70 -11.00
C ASP A 470 -36.03 -7.11 -10.94
N ALA A 471 -35.55 -7.53 -9.74
CA ALA A 471 -34.20 -8.02 -9.52
C ALA A 471 -34.17 -9.19 -8.53
N VAL A 472 -33.28 -10.16 -8.79
CA VAL A 472 -33.04 -11.31 -7.90
C VAL A 472 -31.58 -11.36 -7.49
N VAL A 473 -31.28 -11.14 -6.21
CA VAL A 473 -29.94 -11.20 -5.65
C VAL A 473 -29.68 -12.58 -5.07
N LEU A 474 -28.68 -13.30 -5.60
CA LEU A 474 -28.31 -14.66 -5.22
C LEU A 474 -27.01 -14.63 -4.43
N GLY A 475 -27.07 -14.58 -3.08
CA GLY A 475 -25.91 -14.47 -2.21
C GLY A 475 -25.42 -15.83 -1.70
N PHE A 476 -24.17 -16.19 -2.00
CA PHE A 476 -23.52 -17.41 -1.50
C PHE A 476 -22.65 -17.11 -0.29
N HIS A 477 -23.05 -17.62 0.86
CA HIS A 477 -22.43 -17.46 2.18
C HIS A 477 -21.86 -18.78 2.69
N GLY A 478 -21.06 -18.74 3.76
CA GLY A 478 -20.48 -19.95 4.35
C GLY A 478 -19.51 -20.69 3.40
N VAL A 479 -18.98 -20.01 2.40
CA VAL A 479 -17.98 -20.52 1.47
C VAL A 479 -16.65 -20.64 2.22
N THR A 480 -16.10 -21.86 2.28
CA THR A 480 -14.85 -22.10 3.02
C THR A 480 -13.63 -21.58 2.25
N PRO A 481 -12.56 -21.17 2.95
CA PRO A 481 -11.32 -20.72 2.28
C PRO A 481 -10.66 -21.83 1.45
N GLY A 482 -10.69 -23.08 1.95
CA GLY A 482 -10.11 -24.25 1.29
C GLY A 482 -11.05 -24.90 0.27
N ARG A 483 -10.47 -25.58 -0.73
CA ARG A 483 -11.18 -26.23 -1.85
C ARG A 483 -11.97 -27.49 -1.45
N ALA A 484 -11.70 -28.07 -0.29
CA ALA A 484 -12.33 -29.32 0.14
C ALA A 484 -13.87 -29.24 0.07
N ASN A 485 -14.52 -30.34 -0.35
CA ASN A 485 -15.97 -30.44 -0.50
C ASN A 485 -16.57 -29.29 -1.33
N ASN A 486 -15.90 -28.90 -2.41
CA ASN A 486 -16.33 -27.80 -3.31
C ASN A 486 -16.55 -26.48 -2.55
N TYR A 487 -15.57 -26.08 -1.73
CA TYR A 487 -15.66 -24.89 -0.86
C TYR A 487 -16.86 -24.91 0.10
N GLY A 488 -17.38 -26.08 0.44
CA GLY A 488 -18.57 -26.28 1.28
C GLY A 488 -19.91 -26.10 0.56
N ILE A 489 -19.92 -25.72 -0.73
CA ILE A 489 -21.14 -25.46 -1.50
C ILE A 489 -21.79 -26.79 -1.92
N SER A 490 -23.06 -27.01 -1.52
CA SER A 490 -23.76 -28.26 -1.83
C SER A 490 -24.22 -28.33 -3.29
N LYS A 491 -24.31 -29.57 -3.81
CA LYS A 491 -24.81 -29.81 -5.18
C LYS A 491 -26.27 -29.35 -5.36
N GLU A 492 -27.09 -29.48 -4.32
CA GLU A 492 -28.46 -29.01 -4.36
C GLU A 492 -28.55 -27.46 -4.46
N ALA A 493 -27.71 -26.74 -3.73
CA ALA A 493 -27.65 -25.27 -3.86
C ALA A 493 -27.32 -24.83 -5.30
N ILE A 494 -26.40 -25.52 -5.97
CA ILE A 494 -26.07 -25.23 -7.38
C ILE A 494 -27.25 -25.52 -8.30
N LYS A 495 -28.04 -26.61 -8.05
CA LYS A 495 -29.24 -26.90 -8.84
C LYS A 495 -30.30 -25.81 -8.69
N VAL A 496 -30.57 -25.34 -7.46
CA VAL A 496 -31.50 -24.25 -7.20
C VAL A 496 -31.03 -22.96 -7.86
N TRP A 497 -29.73 -22.63 -7.71
CA TRP A 497 -29.12 -21.46 -8.36
C TRP A 497 -29.30 -21.49 -9.89
N ASN A 498 -29.04 -22.65 -10.53
CA ASN A 498 -29.20 -22.77 -11.99
C ASN A 498 -30.60 -22.42 -12.47
N GLN A 499 -31.63 -22.75 -11.68
CA GLN A 499 -33.03 -22.40 -12.00
C GLN A 499 -33.32 -20.92 -11.78
N LEU A 500 -32.63 -20.25 -10.84
CA LEU A 500 -32.82 -18.82 -10.53
C LEU A 500 -31.89 -17.90 -11.32
N ASN A 501 -30.91 -18.43 -12.07
CA ASN A 501 -29.95 -17.68 -12.85
C ASN A 501 -30.60 -17.09 -14.13
N ALA A 502 -31.39 -16.05 -13.97
CA ALA A 502 -32.13 -15.35 -15.01
C ALA A 502 -31.48 -13.99 -15.36
N PRO A 503 -31.84 -13.35 -16.49
CA PRO A 503 -31.26 -12.07 -16.95
C PRO A 503 -31.37 -10.93 -15.92
N ASN A 504 -32.36 -10.95 -15.02
CA ASN A 504 -32.54 -10.01 -13.94
C ASN A 504 -31.87 -10.46 -12.62
N SER A 505 -31.01 -11.48 -12.64
CA SER A 505 -30.32 -11.98 -11.44
C SER A 505 -28.86 -11.54 -11.37
N ILE A 506 -28.38 -11.39 -10.13
CA ILE A 506 -26.97 -11.18 -9.81
C ILE A 506 -26.51 -12.20 -8.77
N THR A 507 -25.40 -12.87 -9.05
CA THR A 507 -24.75 -13.81 -8.13
C THR A 507 -23.62 -13.13 -7.39
N MET A 508 -23.67 -13.14 -6.06
CA MET A 508 -22.69 -12.52 -5.18
C MET A 508 -22.09 -13.61 -4.27
N VAL A 509 -20.77 -13.79 -4.37
CA VAL A 509 -20.07 -14.88 -3.70
C VAL A 509 -19.20 -14.34 -2.56
N PHE A 510 -19.56 -14.67 -1.32
CA PHE A 510 -18.85 -14.28 -0.10
C PHE A 510 -17.91 -15.41 0.35
N GLY A 511 -16.65 -15.32 -0.09
CA GLY A 511 -15.62 -16.32 0.22
C GLY A 511 -14.52 -16.37 -0.83
N ASN A 512 -13.75 -17.46 -0.83
CA ASN A 512 -12.61 -17.62 -1.74
C ASN A 512 -13.01 -17.40 -3.21
N VAL A 513 -12.31 -16.48 -3.89
CA VAL A 513 -12.58 -16.12 -5.29
C VAL A 513 -12.54 -17.32 -6.24
N LEU A 514 -11.73 -18.36 -5.97
CA LEU A 514 -11.70 -19.59 -6.79
C LEU A 514 -13.03 -20.34 -6.76
N SER A 515 -13.88 -20.14 -5.75
CA SER A 515 -15.22 -20.78 -5.66
C SER A 515 -16.19 -20.29 -6.73
N ILE A 516 -15.93 -19.11 -7.34
CA ILE A 516 -16.74 -18.58 -8.45
C ILE A 516 -16.72 -19.49 -9.69
N ALA A 517 -15.79 -20.45 -9.75
CA ALA A 517 -15.77 -21.51 -10.77
C ALA A 517 -17.10 -22.30 -10.86
N ASN A 518 -17.89 -22.33 -9.78
CA ASN A 518 -19.23 -22.92 -9.78
C ASN A 518 -20.27 -22.06 -10.55
N PHE A 519 -19.96 -20.80 -10.85
CA PHE A 519 -20.91 -19.81 -11.34
C PHE A 519 -20.48 -19.19 -12.68
N CYS A 520 -19.67 -19.89 -13.48
CA CYS A 520 -19.20 -19.39 -14.79
C CYS A 520 -20.36 -19.01 -15.75
N ALA A 521 -21.51 -19.65 -15.61
CA ALA A 521 -22.71 -19.38 -16.39
C ALA A 521 -23.58 -18.22 -15.84
N ALA A 522 -23.20 -17.58 -14.72
CA ALA A 522 -23.99 -16.49 -14.12
C ALA A 522 -24.27 -15.38 -15.11
N GLN A 523 -25.45 -14.77 -15.02
CA GLN A 523 -25.81 -13.59 -15.85
C GLN A 523 -25.02 -12.34 -15.38
N SER A 524 -24.98 -12.10 -14.08
CA SER A 524 -24.07 -11.14 -13.45
C SER A 524 -23.39 -11.80 -12.27
N LEU A 525 -22.07 -11.54 -12.08
CA LEU A 525 -21.25 -12.22 -11.08
C LEU A 525 -20.31 -11.26 -10.36
N VAL A 526 -20.33 -11.30 -9.03
CA VAL A 526 -19.49 -10.50 -8.14
C VAL A 526 -18.76 -11.41 -7.17
N SER A 527 -17.45 -11.27 -7.03
CA SER A 527 -16.68 -11.80 -5.93
C SER A 527 -16.61 -10.77 -4.81
N CYS A 528 -17.20 -11.11 -3.66
CA CYS A 528 -17.16 -10.31 -2.44
C CYS A 528 -15.97 -10.67 -1.54
N ASN A 529 -15.20 -11.69 -1.89
CA ASN A 529 -13.95 -12.18 -1.30
C ASN A 529 -14.05 -12.78 0.11
N GLU A 530 -14.75 -12.15 1.05
CA GLU A 530 -14.90 -12.66 2.43
C GLU A 530 -16.36 -12.58 2.92
N ASN A 531 -16.70 -13.25 4.02
CA ASN A 531 -18.09 -13.45 4.46
C ASN A 531 -18.42 -12.84 5.83
N ASP A 532 -17.61 -11.92 6.32
CA ASP A 532 -17.95 -11.21 7.58
C ASP A 532 -18.82 -9.97 7.34
N ASP A 533 -19.30 -9.38 8.42
CA ASP A 533 -20.24 -8.26 8.37
C ASP A 533 -19.72 -7.07 7.58
N ILE A 534 -18.42 -6.77 7.67
CA ILE A 534 -17.81 -5.63 6.95
C ILE A 534 -17.92 -5.85 5.43
N PHE A 535 -17.57 -7.05 4.95
CA PHE A 535 -17.65 -7.38 3.53
C PHE A 535 -19.10 -7.48 3.05
N GLN A 536 -20.01 -7.97 3.90
CA GLN A 536 -21.45 -8.03 3.61
C GLN A 536 -22.06 -6.61 3.49
N HIS A 537 -21.77 -5.71 4.43
CA HIS A 537 -22.20 -4.31 4.33
C HIS A 537 -21.61 -3.61 3.10
N THR A 538 -20.33 -3.84 2.81
CA THR A 538 -19.69 -3.30 1.61
C THR A 538 -20.36 -3.77 0.33
N ALA A 539 -20.77 -5.03 0.25
CA ALA A 539 -21.46 -5.57 -0.91
C ALA A 539 -22.85 -4.95 -1.09
N ALA A 540 -23.59 -4.66 -0.01
CA ALA A 540 -24.84 -3.91 -0.06
C ALA A 540 -24.63 -2.46 -0.50
N ASP A 541 -23.64 -1.75 0.06
CA ASP A 541 -23.25 -0.41 -0.35
C ASP A 541 -22.96 -0.35 -1.85
N TRP A 542 -22.27 -1.36 -2.41
CA TRP A 542 -21.98 -1.43 -3.83
C TRP A 542 -23.23 -1.64 -4.68
N LEU A 543 -24.15 -2.55 -4.29
CA LEU A 543 -25.43 -2.76 -4.98
C LEU A 543 -26.29 -1.49 -5.00
N GLU A 544 -26.21 -0.68 -3.95
CA GLU A 544 -26.90 0.61 -3.83
C GLU A 544 -26.16 1.76 -4.57
N GLY A 545 -25.00 1.48 -5.18
CA GLY A 545 -24.21 2.47 -5.92
C GLY A 545 -23.46 3.48 -5.05
N GLN A 546 -23.13 3.13 -3.82
CA GLN A 546 -22.40 4.01 -2.90
C GLN A 546 -20.91 4.20 -3.30
N PHE A 547 -20.35 3.29 -4.09
CA PHE A 547 -18.99 3.38 -4.60
C PHE A 547 -18.81 2.54 -5.88
N VAL A 548 -17.68 2.78 -6.56
CA VAL A 548 -17.26 2.05 -7.77
C VAL A 548 -16.43 0.83 -7.38
N SER A 549 -16.66 -0.33 -8.03
CA SER A 549 -15.78 -1.49 -7.90
C SER A 549 -14.43 -1.24 -8.60
N GLU A 550 -13.34 -1.49 -7.89
CA GLU A 550 -11.95 -1.34 -8.38
C GLU A 550 -11.19 -2.67 -8.37
N GLY A 551 -11.76 -3.69 -7.73
CA GLY A 551 -11.13 -5.00 -7.59
C GLY A 551 -10.99 -5.74 -8.91
N THR A 552 -9.91 -6.52 -9.04
CA THR A 552 -9.67 -7.40 -10.19
C THR A 552 -9.37 -8.81 -9.73
N LEU A 553 -9.59 -9.79 -10.62
CA LEU A 553 -9.31 -11.18 -10.32
C LEU A 553 -7.81 -11.39 -10.02
N PRO A 554 -7.44 -11.89 -8.84
CA PRO A 554 -6.05 -12.19 -8.50
C PRO A 554 -5.53 -13.47 -9.17
N VAL A 555 -6.43 -14.30 -9.68
CA VAL A 555 -6.15 -15.58 -10.36
C VAL A 555 -7.12 -15.75 -11.52
N ARG A 556 -6.72 -16.55 -12.53
CA ARG A 556 -7.64 -17.00 -13.57
C ARG A 556 -8.68 -17.95 -13.01
N VAL A 557 -9.93 -17.77 -13.43
CA VAL A 557 -11.03 -18.65 -13.04
C VAL A 557 -12.09 -18.65 -14.15
N CYS A 558 -12.71 -19.78 -14.46
CA CYS A 558 -13.54 -19.96 -15.67
C CYS A 558 -12.74 -19.58 -16.93
N ASN A 559 -13.30 -18.64 -17.72
CA ASN A 559 -12.64 -18.08 -18.92
C ASN A 559 -12.05 -16.69 -18.68
N TRP A 560 -12.15 -16.17 -17.45
CA TRP A 560 -11.60 -14.86 -17.10
C TRP A 560 -10.13 -14.99 -16.73
N LYS A 561 -9.37 -14.00 -17.18
CA LYS A 561 -7.93 -13.93 -16.94
C LYS A 561 -7.63 -13.19 -15.64
N TYR A 562 -6.43 -13.39 -15.13
CA TYR A 562 -5.85 -12.53 -14.12
C TYR A 562 -5.98 -11.05 -14.52
N GLY A 563 -6.33 -10.19 -13.56
CA GLY A 563 -6.47 -8.75 -13.76
C GLY A 563 -7.82 -8.29 -14.32
N GLU A 564 -8.70 -9.21 -14.74
CA GLU A 564 -10.05 -8.83 -15.23
C GLU A 564 -10.96 -8.39 -14.07
N GLY A 565 -11.78 -7.37 -14.34
CA GLY A 565 -12.81 -6.83 -13.47
C GLY A 565 -13.57 -5.73 -14.18
N LEU A 566 -14.86 -5.58 -13.84
CA LEU A 566 -15.73 -4.52 -14.38
C LEU A 566 -15.84 -3.39 -13.37
N THR A 567 -16.05 -2.17 -13.85
CA THR A 567 -16.22 -0.99 -13.00
C THR A 567 -17.67 -0.53 -13.07
N MET A 568 -18.37 -0.45 -11.93
CA MET A 568 -19.68 0.13 -11.83
C MET A 568 -19.57 1.61 -11.41
N PRO A 569 -20.21 2.54 -12.15
CA PRO A 569 -20.26 3.93 -11.72
C PRO A 569 -21.10 4.09 -10.44
N PRO A 570 -20.72 4.99 -9.51
CA PRO A 570 -21.54 5.31 -8.34
C PRO A 570 -22.93 5.82 -8.75
N GLY A 571 -23.92 5.50 -7.94
CA GLY A 571 -25.32 5.89 -8.18
C GLY A 571 -25.50 7.39 -8.42
N LYS A 572 -26.22 7.76 -9.48
CA LYS A 572 -26.41 9.09 -10.06
C LYS A 572 -25.26 9.64 -10.88
N THR A 573 -24.18 8.91 -11.12
CA THR A 573 -23.26 9.29 -12.18
C THR A 573 -23.62 8.51 -13.43
N THR A 574 -24.41 9.11 -14.31
CA THR A 574 -24.49 8.64 -15.70
C THR A 574 -23.08 8.78 -16.25
N LEU A 575 -22.26 7.68 -16.25
CA LEU A 575 -21.18 7.60 -17.20
C LEU A 575 -21.84 7.65 -18.56
N PHE A 576 -21.64 8.74 -19.27
CA PHE A 576 -21.85 8.70 -20.70
C PHE A 576 -20.96 7.58 -21.23
N PRO A 577 -21.46 6.68 -22.09
CA PRO A 577 -20.65 5.58 -22.59
C PRO A 577 -19.34 6.16 -23.13
N VAL A 578 -18.21 5.56 -22.73
CA VAL A 578 -16.91 5.83 -23.35
C VAL A 578 -17.10 5.58 -24.83
N GLY A 579 -17.09 6.65 -25.65
CA GLY A 579 -17.43 6.56 -27.07
C GLY A 579 -18.71 7.29 -27.50
N ASP A 580 -19.28 8.19 -26.67
CA ASP A 580 -20.32 9.11 -27.20
C ASP A 580 -19.72 9.83 -28.42
N ALA A 581 -20.41 9.68 -29.56
CA ALA A 581 -20.04 10.31 -30.81
C ALA A 581 -19.78 11.83 -30.68
N LYS A 582 -20.35 12.46 -29.66
CA LYS A 582 -20.14 13.88 -29.34
C LYS A 582 -18.70 14.24 -28.95
N PHE A 583 -17.94 13.34 -28.33
CA PHE A 583 -16.58 13.58 -27.87
C PHE A 583 -15.48 13.07 -28.83
N LYS A 584 -15.84 12.55 -30.02
CA LYS A 584 -14.88 12.04 -31.03
C LYS A 584 -13.78 13.04 -31.41
N ALA A 585 -14.09 14.33 -31.37
CA ALA A 585 -13.12 15.37 -31.68
C ALA A 585 -11.97 15.41 -30.64
N ILE A 586 -12.25 15.11 -29.35
CA ILE A 586 -11.21 15.01 -28.31
C ILE A 586 -10.31 13.81 -28.61
N ASP A 587 -10.89 12.67 -29.00
CA ASP A 587 -10.12 11.47 -29.39
C ASP A 587 -9.16 11.81 -30.53
N SER A 588 -9.66 12.46 -31.59
CA SER A 588 -8.85 12.87 -32.74
C SER A 588 -7.72 13.83 -32.33
N ILE A 589 -8.00 14.87 -31.53
CA ILE A 589 -6.99 15.82 -31.08
C ILE A 589 -5.87 15.12 -30.30
N ALA A 590 -6.24 14.19 -29.41
CA ALA A 590 -5.27 13.45 -28.59
C ALA A 590 -4.43 12.47 -29.42
N THR A 591 -5.07 11.69 -30.32
CA THR A 591 -4.37 10.73 -31.20
C THR A 591 -3.49 11.40 -32.23
N ASP A 592 -3.94 12.53 -32.84
CA ASP A 592 -3.16 13.33 -33.77
C ASP A 592 -1.92 13.95 -33.08
N ALA A 593 -2.08 14.40 -31.83
CA ALA A 593 -0.96 14.95 -31.06
C ALA A 593 0.10 13.86 -30.74
N ILE A 594 -0.32 12.63 -30.42
CA ILE A 594 0.58 11.49 -30.23
C ILE A 594 1.27 11.15 -31.56
N ALA A 595 0.54 11.05 -32.65
CA ALA A 595 1.09 10.78 -33.99
C ALA A 595 2.13 11.84 -34.43
N GLN A 596 1.95 13.09 -34.00
CA GLN A 596 2.91 14.17 -34.23
C GLN A 596 4.03 14.23 -33.17
N HIS A 597 4.10 13.27 -32.27
CA HIS A 597 5.10 13.21 -31.18
C HIS A 597 5.04 14.44 -30.26
N ALA A 598 3.85 14.93 -29.92
CA ALA A 598 3.71 15.98 -28.90
C ALA A 598 3.89 15.45 -27.47
N PHE A 599 3.57 14.20 -27.27
CA PHE A 599 3.78 13.38 -26.08
C PHE A 599 3.53 11.90 -26.43
N PRO A 600 4.12 10.93 -25.73
CA PRO A 600 3.87 9.50 -25.98
C PRO A 600 2.46 9.07 -25.60
N GLY A 601 1.92 9.62 -24.49
CA GLY A 601 0.58 9.30 -24.03
C GLY A 601 -0.03 10.35 -23.11
N CYS A 602 -1.34 10.26 -22.91
CA CYS A 602 -2.06 11.20 -22.04
C CYS A 602 -3.33 10.59 -21.44
N VAL A 603 -3.82 11.25 -20.38
CA VAL A 603 -5.18 11.04 -19.84
C VAL A 603 -5.95 12.36 -19.92
N VAL A 604 -7.19 12.30 -20.41
CA VAL A 604 -8.13 13.43 -20.47
C VAL A 604 -9.32 13.12 -19.59
N LEU A 605 -9.66 14.03 -18.65
CA LEU A 605 -10.87 13.94 -17.84
C LEU A 605 -11.65 15.25 -17.95
N ALA A 606 -12.96 15.15 -18.18
CA ALA A 606 -13.89 16.24 -18.01
C ALA A 606 -15.03 15.84 -17.07
N ALA A 607 -15.39 16.75 -16.15
CA ALA A 607 -16.56 16.60 -15.30
C ALA A 607 -17.48 17.82 -15.42
N LYS A 608 -18.79 17.60 -15.30
CA LYS A 608 -19.84 18.61 -15.36
C LYS A 608 -20.87 18.34 -14.27
N ASP A 609 -21.15 19.33 -13.45
CA ASP A 609 -22.13 19.25 -12.36
C ASP A 609 -21.87 18.08 -11.39
N GLY A 610 -20.58 17.84 -11.08
CA GLY A 610 -20.14 16.75 -10.20
C GLY A 610 -20.12 15.37 -10.86
N GLN A 611 -20.36 15.28 -12.17
CA GLN A 611 -20.36 14.02 -12.92
C GLN A 611 -19.22 13.99 -13.95
N ILE A 612 -18.48 12.87 -14.01
CA ILE A 612 -17.49 12.66 -15.07
C ILE A 612 -18.24 12.40 -16.39
N VAL A 613 -18.06 13.29 -17.34
CA VAL A 613 -18.69 13.21 -18.67
C VAL A 613 -17.75 12.67 -19.75
N TYR A 614 -16.45 12.69 -19.47
CA TYR A 614 -15.41 12.13 -20.32
C TYR A 614 -14.20 11.71 -19.48
N HIS A 615 -13.68 10.49 -19.65
CA HIS A 615 -12.45 10.03 -18.99
C HIS A 615 -11.80 8.95 -19.85
N LYS A 616 -10.66 9.27 -20.51
CA LYS A 616 -10.02 8.37 -21.45
C LYS A 616 -8.50 8.52 -21.43
N ALA A 617 -7.83 7.40 -21.62
CA ALA A 617 -6.38 7.29 -21.74
C ALA A 617 -6.00 7.03 -23.21
N PHE A 618 -4.86 7.56 -23.64
CA PHE A 618 -4.35 7.46 -25.01
C PHE A 618 -2.85 7.20 -25.01
N GLY A 619 -2.37 6.38 -25.96
CA GLY A 619 -0.97 6.14 -26.22
C GLY A 619 -0.29 5.28 -25.16
N GLU A 620 1.00 5.38 -25.11
CA GLU A 620 1.90 4.57 -24.30
C GLU A 620 2.77 5.44 -23.39
N TYR A 621 3.56 4.81 -22.51
CA TYR A 621 4.47 5.51 -21.60
C TYR A 621 5.66 6.14 -22.34
N GLN A 622 6.07 5.57 -23.45
CA GLN A 622 7.22 5.94 -24.26
C GLN A 622 6.87 5.92 -25.75
N TYR A 623 7.73 6.45 -26.61
CA TYR A 623 7.54 6.36 -28.06
C TYR A 623 7.92 4.98 -28.64
N GLU A 624 8.84 4.29 -27.97
CA GLU A 624 9.15 2.88 -28.25
C GLU A 624 8.07 2.00 -27.64
N PRO A 625 7.81 0.77 -28.18
CA PRO A 625 6.82 -0.13 -27.60
C PRO A 625 6.98 -0.28 -26.10
N SER A 626 5.95 0.06 -25.35
CA SER A 626 6.00 0.11 -23.87
C SER A 626 4.64 -0.23 -23.26
N SER A 627 4.44 0.08 -21.98
CA SER A 627 3.14 -0.07 -21.32
C SER A 627 2.15 0.99 -21.81
N PRO A 628 0.89 0.61 -22.08
CA PRO A 628 -0.14 1.57 -22.43
C PRO A 628 -0.45 2.51 -21.26
N VAL A 629 -0.76 3.77 -21.54
CA VAL A 629 -1.32 4.68 -20.55
C VAL A 629 -2.72 4.18 -20.17
N THR A 630 -2.99 4.11 -18.87
CA THR A 630 -4.29 3.72 -18.30
C THR A 630 -4.91 4.88 -17.52
N LEU A 631 -6.16 4.75 -17.12
CA LEU A 631 -6.85 5.75 -16.29
C LEU A 631 -6.21 5.92 -14.92
N GLU A 632 -5.51 4.88 -14.43
CA GLU A 632 -4.81 4.82 -13.15
C GLU A 632 -3.33 5.17 -13.24
N SER A 633 -2.83 5.54 -14.42
CA SER A 633 -1.45 5.97 -14.61
C SER A 633 -1.16 7.23 -13.81
N ILE A 634 -0.04 7.24 -13.09
CA ILE A 634 0.36 8.31 -12.17
C ILE A 634 1.37 9.22 -12.86
N PHE A 635 1.10 10.52 -12.89
CA PHE A 635 1.91 11.53 -13.57
C PHE A 635 2.57 12.48 -12.58
N ASP A 636 3.79 12.92 -12.89
CA ASP A 636 4.40 14.09 -12.25
C ASP A 636 3.65 15.35 -12.65
N LEU A 637 3.04 16.00 -11.68
CA LEU A 637 2.18 17.17 -11.88
C LEU A 637 2.96 18.48 -12.08
N ALA A 638 4.26 18.48 -11.84
CA ALA A 638 5.11 19.68 -11.90
C ALA A 638 4.46 20.86 -11.16
N SER A 639 4.32 22.02 -11.79
CA SER A 639 3.77 23.22 -11.16
C SER A 639 2.29 23.15 -10.75
N VAL A 640 1.52 22.14 -11.15
CA VAL A 640 0.18 21.91 -10.60
C VAL A 640 0.26 21.60 -9.10
N THR A 641 1.43 21.17 -8.59
CA THR A 641 1.75 21.07 -7.15
C THR A 641 1.43 22.35 -6.40
N LYS A 642 1.75 23.53 -6.98
CA LYS A 642 1.53 24.83 -6.36
C LYS A 642 0.09 25.04 -5.90
N ILE A 643 -0.86 24.62 -6.75
CA ILE A 643 -2.30 24.85 -6.50
C ILE A 643 -3.01 23.64 -5.90
N SER A 644 -2.44 22.45 -6.04
CA SER A 644 -3.06 21.21 -5.53
C SER A 644 -2.52 20.78 -4.16
N ALA A 645 -1.37 21.34 -3.73
CA ALA A 645 -0.80 21.14 -2.41
C ALA A 645 -0.64 22.47 -1.66
N THR A 646 0.32 23.29 -2.05
CA THR A 646 0.78 24.44 -1.26
C THR A 646 -0.30 25.50 -1.07
N THR A 647 -1.00 25.93 -2.14
CA THR A 647 -2.08 26.91 -2.04
C THR A 647 -3.22 26.38 -1.18
N VAL A 648 -3.63 25.13 -1.34
CA VAL A 648 -4.69 24.50 -0.53
C VAL A 648 -4.30 24.46 0.95
N ALA A 649 -3.03 24.15 1.27
CA ALA A 649 -2.50 24.21 2.63
C ALA A 649 -2.56 25.65 3.20
N VAL A 650 -2.14 26.64 2.40
CA VAL A 650 -2.20 28.06 2.79
C VAL A 650 -3.65 28.51 3.01
N MET A 651 -4.59 28.11 2.15
CA MET A 651 -6.04 28.40 2.33
C MET A 651 -6.55 27.86 3.67
N LYS A 652 -6.17 26.64 4.04
CA LYS A 652 -6.56 26.03 5.32
C LYS A 652 -5.98 26.78 6.52
N LEU A 653 -4.71 27.13 6.46
CA LEU A 653 -4.06 27.90 7.51
C LEU A 653 -4.60 29.35 7.61
N TYR A 654 -4.99 29.94 6.48
CA TYR A 654 -5.62 31.26 6.42
C TYR A 654 -6.98 31.27 7.15
N GLU A 655 -7.87 30.33 6.85
CA GLU A 655 -9.17 30.27 7.53
C GLU A 655 -9.07 29.91 9.02
N GLN A 656 -7.96 29.27 9.43
CA GLN A 656 -7.64 29.02 10.84
C GLN A 656 -7.01 30.24 11.55
N GLY A 657 -6.79 31.35 10.84
CA GLY A 657 -6.13 32.54 11.39
C GLY A 657 -4.62 32.37 11.65
N ARG A 658 -4.01 31.27 11.19
CA ARG A 658 -2.60 30.95 11.44
C ARG A 658 -1.64 31.60 10.43
N ILE A 659 -2.14 32.00 9.25
CA ILE A 659 -1.42 32.78 8.25
C ILE A 659 -2.25 34.02 7.85
N GLY A 660 -1.60 35.16 7.63
CA GLY A 660 -2.25 36.40 7.18
C GLY A 660 -1.65 36.86 5.84
N LEU A 661 -2.50 37.25 4.88
CA LEU A 661 -2.08 37.67 3.55
C LEU A 661 -1.23 38.95 3.57
N ASP A 662 -1.51 39.87 4.50
CA ASP A 662 -0.76 41.12 4.69
C ASP A 662 0.42 41.01 5.68
N LYS A 663 0.72 39.79 6.13
CA LYS A 663 1.85 39.53 7.01
C LYS A 663 3.13 39.34 6.18
N LYS A 664 4.26 39.66 6.82
CA LYS A 664 5.59 39.57 6.23
C LYS A 664 6.13 38.14 6.36
N LEU A 665 6.90 37.68 5.39
CA LEU A 665 7.57 36.37 5.39
C LEU A 665 8.41 36.12 6.64
N GLY A 666 9.15 37.15 7.10
CA GLY A 666 9.97 37.08 8.31
C GLY A 666 9.22 36.88 9.62
N GLN A 667 7.86 36.99 9.63
CA GLN A 667 7.04 36.65 10.79
C GLN A 667 6.82 35.14 10.93
N TYR A 668 6.93 34.39 9.84
CA TYR A 668 6.74 32.94 9.80
C TYR A 668 8.05 32.16 9.73
N LEU A 669 9.05 32.70 9.01
CA LEU A 669 10.36 32.07 8.80
C LEU A 669 11.46 32.90 9.53
N PRO A 670 11.87 32.50 10.74
CA PRO A 670 12.92 33.24 11.47
C PRO A 670 14.25 33.38 10.72
N TRP A 671 14.58 32.39 9.91
CA TRP A 671 15.85 32.33 9.16
C TRP A 671 15.94 33.32 7.99
N VAL A 672 14.83 33.93 7.56
CA VAL A 672 14.88 35.01 6.54
C VAL A 672 15.09 36.41 7.17
N LYS A 673 15.05 36.54 8.51
CA LYS A 673 15.27 37.82 9.20
C LYS A 673 16.66 38.35 8.90
N GLY A 674 16.77 39.66 8.74
CA GLY A 674 18.03 40.32 8.37
C GLY A 674 18.35 40.31 6.88
N THR A 675 17.53 39.65 6.03
CA THR A 675 17.68 39.63 4.58
C THR A 675 16.65 40.52 3.87
N ASN A 676 16.88 40.81 2.57
CA ASN A 676 15.90 41.53 1.75
C ASN A 676 14.58 40.77 1.54
N LYS A 677 14.49 39.47 1.91
CA LYS A 677 13.29 38.64 1.82
C LYS A 677 12.36 38.77 3.03
N ALA A 678 12.86 39.25 4.16
CA ALA A 678 12.10 39.33 5.42
C ALA A 678 10.80 40.15 5.32
N ASN A 679 10.80 41.18 4.47
CA ASN A 679 9.69 42.11 4.30
C ASN A 679 8.71 41.75 3.15
N LEU A 680 8.89 40.61 2.47
CA LEU A 680 7.97 40.16 1.43
C LEU A 680 6.63 39.80 2.04
N LEU A 681 5.53 40.30 1.46
CA LEU A 681 4.19 40.01 1.91
C LEU A 681 3.68 38.67 1.34
N ILE A 682 3.00 37.87 2.15
CA ILE A 682 2.44 36.56 1.75
C ILE A 682 1.57 36.69 0.49
N LYS A 683 0.69 37.72 0.43
CA LYS A 683 -0.13 37.94 -0.77
C LYS A 683 0.67 38.22 -2.04
N ASN A 684 1.81 38.92 -1.95
CA ASN A 684 2.64 39.21 -3.12
C ASN A 684 3.39 37.97 -3.60
N ILE A 685 3.78 37.09 -2.69
CA ILE A 685 4.37 35.78 -2.98
C ILE A 685 3.33 34.90 -3.71
N LEU A 686 2.08 34.81 -3.20
CA LEU A 686 1.01 34.07 -3.87
C LEU A 686 0.64 34.62 -5.27
N LEU A 687 0.92 35.90 -5.53
CA LEU A 687 0.64 36.55 -6.82
C LEU A 687 1.82 36.53 -7.79
N HIS A 688 2.97 35.98 -7.41
CA HIS A 688 4.25 36.11 -8.14
C HIS A 688 4.66 37.58 -8.39
N GLN A 689 4.44 38.43 -7.38
CA GLN A 689 4.71 39.85 -7.40
C GLN A 689 5.64 40.31 -6.27
N ALA A 690 6.31 39.34 -5.63
CA ALA A 690 7.24 39.60 -4.54
C ALA A 690 8.60 40.10 -5.01
N GLY A 691 8.86 40.08 -6.33
CA GLY A 691 10.14 40.47 -6.92
C GLY A 691 11.21 39.37 -6.88
N LEU A 692 10.82 38.11 -6.60
CA LEU A 692 11.74 36.99 -6.65
C LEU A 692 12.10 36.64 -8.11
N ILE A 693 13.34 36.19 -8.35
CA ILE A 693 13.77 35.70 -9.68
C ILE A 693 13.01 34.39 -9.99
N PRO A 694 12.88 34.03 -11.29
CA PRO A 694 12.05 32.86 -11.69
C PRO A 694 12.44 31.56 -11.02
N PHE A 695 13.72 31.19 -11.04
CA PHE A 695 14.30 29.99 -10.47
C PHE A 695 15.83 30.13 -10.31
N ILE A 696 16.42 29.17 -9.59
CA ILE A 696 17.88 29.02 -9.45
C ILE A 696 18.25 27.61 -9.91
N GLN A 697 19.20 27.49 -10.81
CA GLN A 697 19.71 26.18 -11.28
C GLN A 697 20.70 25.60 -10.28
N PHE A 698 20.23 25.26 -9.09
CA PHE A 698 21.06 24.79 -7.98
C PHE A 698 21.98 23.64 -8.35
N TYR A 699 21.50 22.71 -9.19
CA TYR A 699 22.24 21.52 -9.59
C TYR A 699 23.56 21.83 -10.27
N LYS A 700 23.67 22.95 -10.97
CA LYS A 700 24.92 23.33 -11.67
C LYS A 700 26.13 23.48 -10.75
N GLU A 701 25.89 23.90 -9.51
CA GLU A 701 26.95 24.05 -8.50
C GLU A 701 27.37 22.69 -7.90
N THR A 702 26.65 21.63 -8.20
CA THR A 702 26.87 20.28 -7.68
C THR A 702 27.45 19.32 -8.70
N LEU A 703 27.74 19.82 -9.89
CA LEU A 703 28.44 19.07 -10.94
C LEU A 703 29.93 19.27 -10.83
N ASN A 704 30.69 18.22 -11.08
CA ASN A 704 32.14 18.29 -11.20
C ASN A 704 32.48 19.12 -12.43
N PRO A 705 33.25 20.24 -12.30
CA PRO A 705 33.54 21.12 -13.41
C PRO A 705 34.34 20.48 -14.57
N ALA A 706 35.08 19.42 -14.28
CA ALA A 706 35.90 18.74 -15.28
C ALA A 706 35.12 17.73 -16.11
N THR A 707 34.08 17.10 -15.51
CA THR A 707 33.34 16.00 -16.16
C THR A 707 31.90 16.37 -16.52
N GLY A 708 31.34 17.40 -15.90
CA GLY A 708 29.90 17.74 -15.99
C GLY A 708 28.98 16.77 -15.30
N LEU A 709 29.50 15.76 -14.59
CA LEU A 709 28.73 14.76 -13.88
C LEU A 709 28.50 15.16 -12.41
N PRO A 710 27.51 14.57 -11.71
CA PRO A 710 27.30 14.78 -10.28
C PRO A 710 28.58 14.55 -9.48
N ASP A 711 28.94 15.49 -8.60
CA ASP A 711 30.15 15.42 -7.80
C ASP A 711 30.01 14.40 -6.66
N PRO A 712 30.90 13.39 -6.57
CA PRO A 712 30.87 12.42 -5.46
C PRO A 712 31.05 13.04 -4.06
N ALA A 713 31.59 14.26 -3.96
CA ALA A 713 31.65 14.99 -2.69
C ALA A 713 30.27 15.53 -2.25
N VAL A 714 29.33 15.64 -3.17
CA VAL A 714 27.98 16.16 -2.94
C VAL A 714 26.93 15.04 -2.94
N TYR A 715 27.15 13.97 -3.70
CA TYR A 715 26.21 12.86 -3.87
C TYR A 715 26.80 11.51 -3.53
N ALA A 716 25.97 10.65 -2.95
CA ALA A 716 26.25 9.22 -2.74
C ALA A 716 25.21 8.37 -3.46
N SER A 717 25.58 7.12 -3.79
CA SER A 717 24.69 6.16 -4.45
C SER A 717 23.67 5.52 -3.52
N SER A 718 23.86 5.64 -2.19
CA SER A 718 22.98 5.05 -1.17
C SER A 718 22.73 6.02 -0.01
N TYR A 719 21.63 5.76 0.71
CA TYR A 719 21.29 6.49 1.92
C TYR A 719 22.37 6.33 3.00
N SER A 720 22.69 7.42 3.65
CA SER A 720 23.45 7.44 4.91
C SER A 720 23.09 8.67 5.74
N PRO A 721 23.42 8.76 7.05
CA PRO A 721 23.21 9.98 7.83
C PRO A 721 23.86 11.22 7.25
N GLN A 722 24.97 11.07 6.51
CA GLN A 722 25.64 12.15 5.81
C GLN A 722 24.91 12.54 4.49
N PHE A 723 24.28 11.58 3.81
CA PHE A 723 23.56 11.74 2.56
C PHE A 723 22.10 11.29 2.72
N PRO A 724 21.26 12.03 3.46
CA PRO A 724 19.94 11.54 3.88
C PRO A 724 18.82 11.83 2.88
N LEU A 725 18.99 12.77 1.96
CA LEU A 725 17.93 13.21 1.06
C LEU A 725 18.07 12.57 -0.32
N ARG A 726 17.07 11.78 -0.72
CA ARG A 726 16.99 11.20 -2.05
C ARG A 726 16.74 12.28 -3.10
N VAL A 727 17.47 12.24 -4.21
CA VAL A 727 17.35 13.14 -5.37
C VAL A 727 16.83 12.40 -6.60
N ALA A 728 17.26 11.16 -6.76
CA ALA A 728 16.78 10.22 -7.78
C ALA A 728 17.17 8.78 -7.38
N ASN A 729 16.85 7.81 -8.23
CA ASN A 729 17.26 6.42 -7.99
C ASN A 729 18.80 6.34 -7.89
N GLY A 730 19.30 5.73 -6.80
CA GLY A 730 20.75 5.64 -6.56
C GLY A 730 21.47 7.00 -6.42
N MET A 731 20.78 8.07 -6.02
CA MET A 731 21.38 9.40 -5.86
C MET A 731 20.83 10.10 -4.62
N TYR A 732 21.70 10.33 -3.64
CA TYR A 732 21.38 10.98 -2.36
C TYR A 732 22.30 12.17 -2.14
N ILE A 733 21.72 13.33 -1.77
CA ILE A 733 22.48 14.58 -1.55
C ILE A 733 22.90 14.70 -0.08
N ARG A 734 24.07 15.31 0.12
CA ARG A 734 24.65 15.57 1.46
C ARG A 734 23.75 16.50 2.28
N SER A 735 23.67 16.24 3.58
CA SER A 735 22.73 16.89 4.51
C SER A 735 22.81 18.40 4.59
N ASP A 736 24.00 18.99 4.43
CA ASP A 736 24.26 20.44 4.50
C ASP A 736 23.75 21.21 3.27
N TRP A 737 23.44 20.51 2.18
CA TRP A 737 22.96 21.16 0.97
C TRP A 737 21.59 21.82 1.09
N ARG A 738 20.71 21.33 1.96
CA ARG A 738 19.42 21.99 2.20
C ARG A 738 19.60 23.43 2.67
N ASP A 739 20.54 23.69 3.55
CA ASP A 739 20.83 25.03 4.03
C ASP A 739 21.57 25.85 2.97
N THR A 740 22.44 25.21 2.17
CA THR A 740 23.09 25.84 1.02
C THR A 740 22.06 26.34 0.00
N LEU A 741 21.07 25.52 -0.39
CA LEU A 741 19.97 25.89 -1.29
C LEU A 741 19.21 27.11 -0.76
N ARG A 742 18.82 27.08 0.52
CA ARG A 742 18.15 28.20 1.19
C ARG A 742 19.00 29.46 1.17
N ASN A 743 20.29 29.36 1.43
CA ASN A 743 21.19 30.50 1.40
C ASN A 743 21.30 31.11 -0.02
N ARG A 744 21.34 30.30 -1.09
CA ARG A 744 21.28 30.77 -2.47
C ARG A 744 19.99 31.55 -2.75
N ILE A 745 18.85 31.13 -2.22
CA ILE A 745 17.60 31.87 -2.33
C ILE A 745 17.69 33.19 -1.56
N LEU A 746 18.23 33.21 -0.34
CA LEU A 746 18.36 34.40 0.51
C LEU A 746 19.24 35.45 -0.11
N THR A 747 20.36 35.06 -0.72
CA THR A 747 21.36 35.97 -1.33
C THR A 747 20.95 36.43 -2.73
N SER A 748 19.93 35.80 -3.35
CA SER A 748 19.47 36.19 -4.68
C SER A 748 18.96 37.64 -4.70
N ARG A 749 19.14 38.36 -5.83
CA ARG A 749 18.61 39.71 -5.99
C ARG A 749 17.07 39.71 -6.03
N LEU A 750 16.46 40.81 -5.61
CA LEU A 750 15.05 41.10 -5.87
C LEU A 750 14.94 42.00 -7.12
N GLY A 751 13.93 41.69 -7.94
CA GLY A 751 13.49 42.52 -9.05
C GLY A 751 12.50 43.62 -8.60
N ALA A 752 11.81 44.23 -9.58
CA ALA A 752 10.81 45.28 -9.31
C ALA A 752 9.62 44.79 -8.48
N LYS A 753 9.22 45.59 -7.52
CA LYS A 753 7.99 45.33 -6.75
C LYS A 753 6.75 45.42 -7.66
N ASN A 754 5.78 44.56 -7.41
CA ASN A 754 4.50 44.49 -8.14
C ASN A 754 4.61 44.09 -9.62
N ALA A 755 5.79 43.89 -10.17
CA ALA A 755 5.95 43.24 -11.48
C ALA A 755 5.57 41.75 -11.36
N TYR A 756 4.81 41.24 -12.29
CA TYR A 756 4.51 39.82 -12.38
C TYR A 756 5.72 39.07 -12.94
N VAL A 757 6.36 38.27 -12.13
CA VAL A 757 7.45 37.37 -12.53
C VAL A 757 7.15 36.00 -11.93
N TYR A 758 6.72 35.05 -12.76
CA TYR A 758 6.48 33.69 -12.31
C TYR A 758 7.76 33.11 -11.68
N SER A 759 7.68 32.71 -10.41
CA SER A 759 8.84 32.28 -9.64
C SER A 759 8.54 31.02 -8.84
N ASP A 760 9.38 30.00 -8.97
CA ASP A 760 9.37 28.80 -8.16
C ASP A 760 9.78 29.08 -6.71
N LEU A 761 10.65 30.09 -6.51
CA LEU A 761 11.12 30.50 -5.19
C LEU A 761 9.97 30.99 -4.31
N ASP A 762 8.92 31.62 -4.88
CA ASP A 762 7.71 32.00 -4.16
C ASP A 762 7.09 30.81 -3.44
N PHE A 763 6.98 29.70 -4.13
CA PHE A 763 6.33 28.50 -3.60
C PHE A 763 7.26 27.63 -2.75
N ILE A 764 8.58 27.71 -2.92
CA ILE A 764 9.54 27.13 -1.96
C ILE A 764 9.33 27.83 -0.59
N PHE A 765 9.28 29.15 -0.55
CA PHE A 765 8.99 29.87 0.69
C PHE A 765 7.62 29.53 1.29
N LEU A 766 6.56 29.43 0.48
CA LEU A 766 5.23 29.06 0.97
C LEU A 766 5.20 27.64 1.53
N GLY A 767 5.90 26.69 0.93
CA GLY A 767 6.09 25.35 1.48
C GLY A 767 6.78 25.38 2.85
N ASP A 768 7.91 26.09 2.96
CA ASP A 768 8.60 26.31 4.24
C ASP A 768 7.72 27.01 5.29
N VAL A 769 6.85 27.97 4.88
CA VAL A 769 5.88 28.62 5.79
C VAL A 769 4.85 27.62 6.31
N VAL A 770 4.29 26.77 5.45
CA VAL A 770 3.35 25.71 5.88
C VAL A 770 4.03 24.79 6.90
N GLU A 771 5.23 24.30 6.62
CA GLU A 771 6.00 23.45 7.54
C GLU A 771 6.34 24.16 8.85
N ALA A 772 6.73 25.42 8.82
CA ALA A 772 7.04 26.21 10.00
C ALA A 772 5.83 26.41 10.93
N ILE A 773 4.64 26.64 10.34
CA ILE A 773 3.40 26.85 11.09
C ILE A 773 2.86 25.53 11.63
N THR A 774 2.84 24.47 10.81
CA THR A 774 2.22 23.18 11.15
C THR A 774 3.11 22.29 11.99
N LYS A 775 4.42 22.47 11.92
CA LYS A 775 5.47 21.60 12.46
C LYS A 775 5.44 20.19 11.83
N MET A 776 4.92 20.10 10.62
CA MET A 776 4.82 18.88 9.85
C MET A 776 5.41 19.12 8.46
N PRO A 777 6.07 18.10 7.84
CA PRO A 777 6.41 18.16 6.41
C PRO A 777 5.17 18.39 5.55
N LEU A 778 5.34 19.09 4.43
CA LEU A 778 4.22 19.47 3.54
C LEU A 778 3.44 18.25 3.03
N ASP A 779 4.15 17.18 2.65
CA ASP A 779 3.54 15.94 2.17
C ASP A 779 2.63 15.31 3.22
N LYS A 780 3.12 15.21 4.47
CA LYS A 780 2.34 14.66 5.57
C LYS A 780 1.14 15.55 5.91
N TYR A 781 1.32 16.87 5.96
CA TYR A 781 0.22 17.79 6.23
C TYR A 781 -0.89 17.67 5.18
N MET A 782 -0.56 17.59 3.89
CA MET A 782 -1.54 17.42 2.83
C MET A 782 -2.22 16.07 2.86
N GLN A 783 -1.47 15.01 3.14
CA GLN A 783 -2.03 13.66 3.28
C GLN A 783 -3.07 13.61 4.40
N ASP A 784 -2.72 14.08 5.60
CA ASP A 784 -3.58 13.99 6.79
C ASP A 784 -4.78 14.96 6.73
N SER A 785 -4.59 16.15 6.14
CA SER A 785 -5.61 17.20 6.13
C SER A 785 -6.60 17.09 4.96
N PHE A 786 -6.16 16.57 3.81
CA PHE A 786 -6.93 16.57 2.57
C PHE A 786 -6.97 15.20 1.88
N TYR A 787 -5.84 14.66 1.41
CA TYR A 787 -5.85 13.55 0.46
C TYR A 787 -6.46 12.28 1.04
N ALA A 788 -6.06 11.85 2.23
CA ALA A 788 -6.64 10.67 2.88
C ALA A 788 -8.14 10.85 3.15
N LYS A 789 -8.55 12.04 3.61
CA LYS A 789 -9.96 12.32 3.95
C LYS A 789 -10.87 12.42 2.73
N MET A 790 -10.32 12.74 1.54
CA MET A 790 -11.01 12.77 0.26
C MET A 790 -10.87 11.45 -0.52
N ASN A 791 -10.23 10.44 0.05
CA ASN A 791 -9.92 9.18 -0.61
C ASN A 791 -9.16 9.39 -1.95
N MET A 792 -8.14 10.28 -1.92
CA MET A 792 -7.24 10.53 -3.03
C MET A 792 -6.02 9.62 -2.88
N THR A 793 -6.14 8.38 -3.31
CA THR A 793 -5.18 7.30 -3.01
C THR A 793 -3.91 7.36 -3.84
N THR A 794 -3.97 7.95 -5.03
CA THR A 794 -2.83 8.11 -5.93
C THR A 794 -2.07 9.41 -5.71
N THR A 795 -2.74 10.44 -5.16
CA THR A 795 -2.15 11.76 -4.96
C THR A 795 -1.16 11.80 -3.80
N GLY A 796 0.02 12.33 -4.03
CA GLY A 796 1.04 12.55 -3.00
C GLY A 796 2.44 12.73 -3.56
N PHE A 797 3.36 13.04 -2.67
CA PHE A 797 4.78 13.16 -2.97
C PHE A 797 5.46 11.79 -2.90
N ARG A 798 6.67 11.66 -3.44
CA ARG A 798 7.50 10.45 -3.39
C ARG A 798 6.75 9.17 -3.75
N PRO A 799 6.20 9.07 -4.97
CA PRO A 799 5.29 7.98 -5.35
C PRO A 799 5.91 6.59 -5.26
N LEU A 800 7.22 6.45 -5.43
CA LEU A 800 7.94 5.17 -5.33
C LEU A 800 7.94 4.57 -3.91
N THR A 801 7.57 5.34 -2.88
CA THR A 801 7.34 4.80 -1.53
C THR A 801 5.98 4.11 -1.39
N ARG A 802 5.08 4.30 -2.35
CA ARG A 802 3.69 3.82 -2.32
C ARG A 802 3.32 2.95 -3.51
N PHE A 803 3.96 3.17 -4.66
CA PHE A 803 3.63 2.52 -5.92
C PHE A 803 4.86 1.93 -6.58
N VAL A 804 4.64 0.87 -7.34
CA VAL A 804 5.67 0.34 -8.23
C VAL A 804 5.91 1.28 -9.41
N LYS A 805 7.12 1.25 -9.90
CA LYS A 805 7.60 2.10 -10.97
C LYS A 805 6.72 2.01 -12.23
N GLU A 806 6.21 0.83 -12.53
CA GLU A 806 5.37 0.52 -13.72
C GLU A 806 4.01 1.23 -13.72
N ARG A 807 3.54 1.73 -12.57
CA ARG A 807 2.32 2.56 -12.49
C ARG A 807 2.57 4.04 -12.74
N ILE A 808 3.82 4.44 -12.79
CA ILE A 808 4.21 5.84 -12.88
C ILE A 808 4.75 6.09 -14.28
N VAL A 809 4.22 7.11 -14.93
CA VAL A 809 4.62 7.49 -16.27
C VAL A 809 6.01 8.12 -16.24
N PRO A 810 6.97 7.69 -17.08
CA PRO A 810 8.30 8.32 -17.15
C PRO A 810 8.19 9.77 -17.64
N THR A 811 9.04 10.64 -17.13
CA THR A 811 9.04 12.07 -17.49
C THR A 811 10.13 12.42 -18.49
N GLU A 812 11.38 12.29 -18.17
CA GLU A 812 12.51 12.71 -19.00
C GLU A 812 13.68 11.74 -18.91
N ASN A 813 14.43 11.60 -19.99
CA ASN A 813 15.74 10.99 -19.94
C ASN A 813 16.77 12.10 -19.58
N ASP A 814 17.06 12.24 -18.30
CA ASP A 814 17.90 13.33 -17.77
C ASP A 814 19.38 13.04 -18.03
N ASN A 815 19.89 13.60 -19.12
CA ASN A 815 21.28 13.43 -19.57
C ASN A 815 22.24 14.55 -19.11
N PHE A 816 21.77 15.50 -18.31
CA PHE A 816 22.58 16.68 -17.92
C PHE A 816 22.79 16.80 -16.40
N PHE A 817 21.93 16.19 -15.58
CA PHE A 817 22.05 16.21 -14.13
C PHE A 817 22.08 14.80 -13.52
N ARG A 818 20.96 14.06 -13.54
CA ARG A 818 20.85 12.76 -12.82
C ARG A 818 21.31 11.56 -13.64
N GLN A 819 21.56 11.73 -14.93
CA GLN A 819 22.11 10.72 -15.87
C GLN A 819 21.27 9.44 -15.93
N GLN A 820 19.93 9.58 -15.90
CA GLN A 820 19.01 8.44 -15.89
C GLN A 820 17.60 8.81 -16.37
N LEU A 821 16.81 7.79 -16.73
CA LEU A 821 15.39 7.97 -16.98
C LEU A 821 14.65 8.23 -15.67
N LEU A 822 13.99 9.38 -15.60
CA LEU A 822 13.17 9.78 -14.46
C LEU A 822 11.79 9.13 -14.54
N GLN A 823 11.51 8.22 -13.63
CA GLN A 823 10.22 7.53 -13.53
C GLN A 823 9.87 7.29 -12.05
N GLY A 824 8.97 8.12 -11.53
CA GLY A 824 8.67 8.21 -10.10
C GLY A 824 9.63 9.09 -9.30
N ASP A 825 10.71 9.54 -9.92
CA ASP A 825 11.58 10.60 -9.43
C ASP A 825 11.03 11.95 -9.89
N VAL A 826 11.10 12.97 -9.04
CA VAL A 826 10.58 14.32 -9.36
C VAL A 826 11.36 14.92 -10.53
N HIS A 827 10.66 15.39 -11.55
CA HIS A 827 11.27 16.01 -12.73
C HIS A 827 12.03 17.28 -12.37
N ASP A 828 11.46 18.16 -11.56
CA ASP A 828 12.05 19.43 -11.17
C ASP A 828 13.35 19.23 -10.35
N GLU A 829 14.47 19.79 -10.84
CA GLU A 829 15.79 19.63 -10.20
C GLU A 829 15.85 20.26 -8.81
N GLY A 830 15.22 21.43 -8.64
CA GLY A 830 15.17 22.11 -7.34
C GLY A 830 14.40 21.29 -6.32
N ALA A 831 13.19 20.83 -6.69
CA ALA A 831 12.37 20.01 -5.81
C ALA A 831 13.06 18.68 -5.46
N SER A 832 13.75 18.03 -6.41
CA SER A 832 14.48 16.80 -6.14
C SER A 832 15.61 17.02 -5.12
N MET A 833 16.35 18.13 -5.20
CA MET A 833 17.41 18.48 -4.26
C MET A 833 16.88 18.86 -2.85
N PHE A 834 15.61 19.24 -2.72
CA PHE A 834 14.92 19.40 -1.45
C PHE A 834 14.37 18.05 -0.88
N GLY A 835 14.71 16.92 -1.49
CA GLY A 835 14.27 15.58 -1.04
C GLY A 835 12.90 15.20 -1.59
N GLU A 836 12.58 15.65 -2.79
CA GLU A 836 11.36 15.34 -3.57
C GLU A 836 10.05 15.92 -2.97
N VAL A 837 10.13 16.72 -1.91
CA VAL A 837 8.99 17.42 -1.29
C VAL A 837 9.26 18.90 -1.26
N ALA A 838 8.62 19.63 -2.15
CA ALA A 838 8.79 21.08 -2.24
C ALA A 838 7.47 21.78 -2.59
N GLY A 839 7.31 23.01 -2.16
CA GLY A 839 6.06 23.74 -2.36
C GLY A 839 5.73 24.09 -3.81
N HIS A 840 6.71 24.03 -4.71
CA HIS A 840 6.55 24.42 -6.12
C HIS A 840 6.39 23.25 -7.09
N ALA A 841 6.86 22.05 -6.75
CA ALA A 841 6.81 20.83 -7.56
C ALA A 841 6.99 19.58 -6.71
N GLY A 842 6.76 18.37 -7.27
CA GLY A 842 6.97 17.08 -6.62
C GLY A 842 5.70 16.32 -6.28
N LEU A 843 4.51 16.86 -6.57
CA LEU A 843 3.26 16.14 -6.41
C LEU A 843 3.01 15.23 -7.62
N PHE A 844 2.58 14.01 -7.36
CA PHE A 844 2.13 13.03 -8.35
C PHE A 844 0.65 12.70 -8.13
N SER A 845 -0.08 12.39 -9.21
CA SER A 845 -1.49 11.99 -9.15
C SER A 845 -1.95 11.33 -10.44
N ASP A 846 -3.11 10.66 -10.39
CA ASP A 846 -3.93 10.40 -11.57
C ASP A 846 -4.97 11.52 -11.80
N ALA A 847 -5.70 11.43 -12.92
CA ALA A 847 -6.68 12.46 -13.29
C ALA A 847 -7.93 12.44 -12.38
N TYR A 848 -8.33 11.26 -11.91
CA TYR A 848 -9.53 11.09 -11.10
C TYR A 848 -9.36 11.69 -9.70
N ASP A 849 -8.25 11.40 -9.04
CA ASP A 849 -7.96 11.99 -7.72
C ASP A 849 -7.84 13.52 -7.80
N LEU A 850 -7.17 14.01 -8.85
CA LEU A 850 -7.07 15.45 -9.05
C LEU A 850 -8.45 16.10 -9.24
N ALA A 851 -9.35 15.44 -9.98
CA ALA A 851 -10.73 15.92 -10.17
C ALA A 851 -11.51 16.00 -8.85
N LYS A 852 -11.31 15.09 -7.89
CA LYS A 852 -11.91 15.14 -6.54
C LYS A 852 -11.56 16.43 -5.79
N LEU A 853 -10.28 16.83 -5.83
CA LEU A 853 -9.84 18.06 -5.17
C LEU A 853 -10.54 19.30 -5.77
N TYR A 854 -10.62 19.36 -7.10
CA TYR A 854 -11.27 20.49 -7.78
C TYR A 854 -12.79 20.45 -7.65
N GLN A 855 -13.40 19.27 -7.54
CA GLN A 855 -14.81 19.14 -7.22
C GLN A 855 -15.12 19.66 -5.80
N MET A 856 -14.27 19.36 -4.83
CA MET A 856 -14.38 19.94 -3.49
C MET A 856 -14.35 21.47 -3.53
N LEU A 857 -13.47 22.06 -4.34
CA LEU A 857 -13.40 23.52 -4.50
C LEU A 857 -14.67 24.07 -5.19
N LEU A 858 -15.17 23.44 -6.24
CA LEU A 858 -16.40 23.85 -6.91
C LEU A 858 -17.64 23.71 -6.02
N ASN A 859 -17.68 22.72 -5.15
CA ASN A 859 -18.75 22.52 -4.17
C ASN A 859 -18.65 23.50 -2.95
N GLY A 860 -17.84 24.55 -3.05
CA GLY A 860 -17.69 25.52 -1.96
C GLY A 860 -16.98 24.99 -0.73
N GLY A 861 -16.09 23.99 -0.93
CA GLY A 861 -15.23 23.43 0.12
C GLY A 861 -15.75 22.16 0.77
N GLU A 862 -16.71 21.50 0.14
CA GLU A 862 -17.32 20.27 0.67
C GLU A 862 -17.21 19.11 -0.33
N LEU A 863 -16.93 17.93 0.17
CA LEU A 863 -16.94 16.70 -0.61
C LEU A 863 -17.44 15.54 0.27
N ASN A 864 -18.40 14.76 -0.25
CA ASN A 864 -19.01 13.62 0.44
C ASN A 864 -19.50 13.95 1.87
N GLY A 865 -20.18 15.11 2.03
CA GLY A 865 -20.70 15.58 3.31
C GLY A 865 -19.64 16.08 4.32
N LYS A 866 -18.36 16.10 3.94
CA LYS A 866 -17.27 16.63 4.78
C LYS A 866 -16.82 17.99 4.28
N ARG A 867 -16.73 18.97 5.21
CA ARG A 867 -16.23 20.31 4.90
C ARG A 867 -14.73 20.39 5.12
N PHE A 868 -14.00 20.77 4.08
CA PHE A 868 -12.55 20.95 4.06
C PHE A 868 -12.15 22.43 4.16
N LEU A 869 -12.86 23.29 3.43
CA LEU A 869 -12.61 24.72 3.35
C LEU A 869 -13.94 25.50 3.42
N LYS A 870 -13.87 26.79 3.75
CA LYS A 870 -15.00 27.72 3.69
C LYS A 870 -15.14 28.29 2.29
N LEU A 871 -16.39 28.52 1.86
CA LEU A 871 -16.70 29.13 0.55
C LEU A 871 -16.02 30.50 0.37
N GLU A 872 -16.00 31.32 1.43
CA GLU A 872 -15.38 32.65 1.38
C GLU A 872 -13.88 32.58 1.13
N THR A 873 -13.20 31.59 1.74
CA THR A 873 -11.77 31.34 1.51
C THR A 873 -11.51 30.96 0.05
N ILE A 874 -12.32 30.03 -0.50
CA ILE A 874 -12.20 29.62 -1.89
C ILE A 874 -12.41 30.82 -2.81
N ARG A 875 -13.50 31.58 -2.64
CA ARG A 875 -13.80 32.78 -3.46
C ARG A 875 -12.67 33.79 -3.41
N LEU A 876 -12.10 34.04 -2.22
CA LEU A 876 -10.97 34.95 -2.05
C LEU A 876 -9.75 34.49 -2.85
N PHE A 877 -9.37 33.23 -2.78
CA PHE A 877 -8.14 32.73 -3.43
C PHE A 877 -8.29 32.54 -4.95
N THR A 878 -9.48 32.17 -5.42
CA THR A 878 -9.74 31.86 -6.84
C THR A 878 -10.23 33.06 -7.65
N SER A 879 -10.53 34.22 -7.04
CA SER A 879 -10.88 35.46 -7.75
C SER A 879 -9.63 36.21 -8.24
N TYR A 880 -9.79 37.14 -9.22
CA TYR A 880 -8.72 38.03 -9.63
C TYR A 880 -8.30 38.93 -8.45
N GLN A 881 -7.03 38.83 -8.06
CA GLN A 881 -6.47 39.57 -6.93
C GLN A 881 -5.36 40.57 -7.34
N SER A 882 -4.89 40.46 -8.58
CA SER A 882 -3.84 41.33 -9.08
C SER A 882 -4.37 42.38 -10.06
N LYS A 883 -3.85 43.64 -9.94
CA LYS A 883 -4.03 44.67 -10.94
C LYS A 883 -3.03 44.51 -12.12
N PHE A 884 -1.90 43.83 -11.89
CA PHE A 884 -0.78 43.74 -12.80
C PHE A 884 -0.76 42.43 -13.60
N SER A 885 -1.58 41.43 -13.24
CA SER A 885 -1.64 40.14 -13.90
C SER A 885 -3.03 39.53 -13.82
N ARG A 886 -3.23 38.36 -14.43
CA ARG A 886 -4.45 37.58 -14.36
C ARG A 886 -4.59 36.76 -13.06
N ARG A 887 -3.67 36.83 -12.11
CA ARG A 887 -3.58 35.88 -10.96
C ARG A 887 -4.67 36.09 -9.89
N GLY A 888 -5.17 34.96 -9.35
CA GLY A 888 -5.70 34.84 -8.00
C GLY A 888 -4.59 34.47 -7.01
N TYR A 889 -4.87 34.33 -5.72
CA TYR A 889 -3.87 33.91 -4.75
C TYR A 889 -3.46 32.45 -4.98
N GLY A 890 -2.29 32.26 -5.58
CA GLY A 890 -1.76 30.95 -5.97
C GLY A 890 -2.28 30.41 -7.30
N TYR A 891 -3.53 30.69 -7.65
CA TYR A 891 -4.17 30.17 -8.87
C TYR A 891 -3.89 31.03 -10.10
N ASP A 892 -3.77 30.37 -11.24
CA ASP A 892 -3.82 31.02 -12.54
C ASP A 892 -5.28 31.19 -13.00
N LYS A 893 -5.54 32.18 -13.85
CA LYS A 893 -6.89 32.53 -14.32
C LYS A 893 -6.86 32.83 -15.82
N PRO A 894 -8.01 32.85 -16.49
CA PRO A 894 -8.08 33.35 -17.85
C PRO A 894 -7.51 34.77 -17.97
N GLU A 895 -7.01 35.13 -19.14
CA GLU A 895 -6.62 36.51 -19.39
C GLU A 895 -7.85 37.44 -19.25
N LYS A 896 -7.63 38.66 -18.77
CA LYS A 896 -8.72 39.63 -18.53
C LYS A 896 -9.43 40.07 -19.80
N ASP A 897 -8.70 40.08 -20.92
CA ASP A 897 -9.17 40.38 -22.27
C ASP A 897 -9.39 39.11 -23.14
N ASN A 898 -9.65 37.98 -22.53
CA ASN A 898 -9.67 36.65 -23.18
C ASN A 898 -10.62 36.57 -24.38
N ASN A 899 -11.69 37.36 -24.38
CA ASN A 899 -12.69 37.38 -25.44
C ASN A 899 -12.22 38.14 -26.72
N THR A 900 -11.18 38.94 -26.63
CA THR A 900 -10.69 39.81 -27.73
C THR A 900 -9.27 39.48 -28.17
N ARG A 901 -8.53 38.67 -27.40
CA ARG A 901 -7.15 38.34 -27.77
C ARG A 901 -7.08 37.33 -28.90
N LYS A 902 -6.03 37.45 -29.68
CA LYS A 902 -5.70 36.52 -30.78
C LYS A 902 -5.42 35.09 -30.24
N GLU A 903 -4.77 35.00 -29.09
CA GLU A 903 -4.41 33.75 -28.42
C GLU A 903 -5.03 33.71 -27.01
N PRO A 904 -6.26 33.21 -26.89
CA PRO A 904 -6.93 33.08 -25.61
C PRO A 904 -6.19 32.12 -24.65
N TYR A 905 -6.22 32.44 -23.36
CA TYR A 905 -5.61 31.58 -22.33
C TYR A 905 -6.58 31.37 -21.15
N PRO A 906 -6.79 30.13 -20.68
CA PRO A 906 -6.22 28.85 -21.17
C PRO A 906 -6.89 28.34 -22.45
N SER A 907 -8.14 28.76 -22.74
CA SER A 907 -8.89 28.48 -23.94
C SER A 907 -9.93 29.58 -24.21
N ALA A 908 -10.55 29.57 -25.39
CA ALA A 908 -11.46 30.66 -25.82
C ALA A 908 -12.81 30.64 -25.08
N LEU A 909 -13.28 29.47 -24.68
CA LEU A 909 -14.67 29.28 -24.18
C LEU A 909 -14.79 29.30 -22.64
N VAL A 910 -13.68 29.39 -21.91
CA VAL A 910 -13.72 29.43 -20.42
C VAL A 910 -14.30 30.74 -19.91
N SER A 911 -15.00 30.65 -18.77
CA SER A 911 -15.50 31.85 -18.10
C SER A 911 -14.39 32.61 -17.36
N PRO A 912 -14.55 33.93 -17.10
CA PRO A 912 -13.65 34.68 -16.23
C PRO A 912 -13.56 34.14 -14.81
N GLN A 913 -14.52 33.31 -14.38
CA GLN A 913 -14.51 32.69 -13.04
C GLN A 913 -13.56 31.48 -12.99
N ALA A 914 -13.18 30.89 -14.12
CA ALA A 914 -12.33 29.73 -14.17
C ALA A 914 -10.98 29.99 -13.47
N PHE A 915 -10.44 28.96 -12.83
CA PHE A 915 -9.15 28.98 -12.15
C PHE A 915 -8.45 27.61 -12.33
N GLY A 916 -7.13 27.61 -12.33
CA GLY A 916 -6.36 26.40 -12.56
C GLY A 916 -4.86 26.65 -12.62
N HIS A 917 -4.13 25.76 -13.23
CA HIS A 917 -2.71 25.88 -13.53
C HIS A 917 -2.24 24.86 -14.57
N THR A 918 -1.12 25.14 -15.21
CA THR A 918 -0.41 24.19 -16.08
C THR A 918 0.85 23.68 -15.41
N GLY A 919 1.28 22.45 -15.75
CA GLY A 919 2.55 21.85 -15.33
C GLY A 919 3.54 21.74 -16.47
N TYR A 920 4.83 21.87 -16.15
CA TYR A 920 5.92 21.80 -17.12
C TYR A 920 6.01 20.46 -17.84
N THR A 921 5.73 19.37 -17.13
CA THR A 921 5.68 18.00 -17.64
C THR A 921 4.59 17.74 -18.69
N GLY A 922 3.66 18.69 -18.89
CA GLY A 922 2.58 18.62 -19.88
C GLY A 922 1.18 18.50 -19.25
N THR A 923 1.09 18.63 -17.96
CA THR A 923 -0.17 18.52 -17.21
C THR A 923 -0.93 19.85 -17.15
N CYS A 924 -2.25 19.79 -16.91
CA CYS A 924 -3.03 20.95 -16.46
C CYS A 924 -4.31 20.50 -15.74
N VAL A 925 -4.84 21.42 -14.94
CA VAL A 925 -6.18 21.30 -14.34
C VAL A 925 -6.84 22.68 -14.34
N TRP A 926 -8.12 22.69 -14.72
CA TRP A 926 -8.96 23.89 -14.72
C TRP A 926 -10.34 23.58 -14.16
N ALA A 927 -10.83 24.43 -13.29
CA ALA A 927 -12.19 24.40 -12.75
C ALA A 927 -12.90 25.70 -13.07
N ASP A 928 -14.13 25.63 -13.57
CA ASP A 928 -14.95 26.76 -13.97
C ASP A 928 -16.25 26.81 -13.16
N PRO A 929 -16.36 27.67 -12.13
CA PRO A 929 -17.54 27.77 -11.28
C PRO A 929 -18.81 28.20 -12.02
N LYS A 930 -18.68 29.01 -13.08
CA LYS A 930 -19.86 29.48 -13.87
C LYS A 930 -20.59 28.33 -14.52
N TYR A 931 -19.84 27.39 -15.07
CA TYR A 931 -20.38 26.25 -15.81
C TYR A 931 -20.35 24.95 -15.01
N ASN A 932 -19.77 24.97 -13.80
CA ASN A 932 -19.52 23.79 -12.96
C ASN A 932 -18.78 22.67 -13.73
N ILE A 933 -17.71 23.07 -14.45
CA ILE A 933 -16.90 22.17 -15.28
C ILE A 933 -15.51 22.02 -14.65
N ILE A 934 -14.99 20.78 -14.65
CA ILE A 934 -13.59 20.45 -14.37
C ILE A 934 -13.01 19.86 -15.64
N TYR A 935 -11.78 20.29 -15.97
CA TYR A 935 -10.96 19.74 -17.03
C TYR A 935 -9.59 19.37 -16.46
N VAL A 936 -9.19 18.12 -16.64
CA VAL A 936 -7.85 17.60 -16.30
C VAL A 936 -7.22 17.01 -17.56
N PHE A 937 -6.00 17.39 -17.82
CA PHE A 937 -5.15 16.81 -18.86
C PHE A 937 -3.80 16.44 -18.27
N LEU A 938 -3.43 15.18 -18.35
CA LEU A 938 -2.14 14.67 -17.87
C LEU A 938 -1.38 14.06 -19.04
N SER A 939 -0.14 14.47 -19.26
CA SER A 939 0.75 13.89 -20.27
C SER A 939 2.21 13.95 -19.79
N ASN A 940 3.08 13.24 -20.47
CA ASN A 940 4.53 13.28 -20.27
C ASN A 940 5.26 13.91 -21.46
N ARG A 941 4.87 15.11 -21.86
CA ARG A 941 5.42 15.80 -23.03
C ARG A 941 6.94 15.97 -23.01
N VAL A 942 7.56 15.95 -21.83
CA VAL A 942 9.01 16.08 -21.64
C VAL A 942 9.77 14.78 -21.92
N TYR A 943 9.06 13.67 -22.19
CA TYR A 943 9.70 12.44 -22.63
C TYR A 943 9.97 12.45 -24.14
N PRO A 944 11.16 12.03 -24.62
CA PRO A 944 12.36 11.72 -23.82
C PRO A 944 13.14 12.97 -23.42
N THR A 945 12.79 14.15 -23.94
CA THR A 945 13.52 15.42 -23.72
C THR A 945 12.58 16.60 -23.54
N ARG A 946 12.95 17.51 -22.64
CA ARG A 946 12.26 18.77 -22.38
C ARG A 946 12.22 19.75 -23.55
N GLU A 947 13.05 19.56 -24.56
CA GLU A 947 13.11 20.39 -25.78
C GLU A 947 11.83 20.28 -26.63
N ASN A 948 10.99 19.26 -26.38
CA ASN A 948 9.75 19.10 -27.10
C ASN A 948 8.71 20.20 -26.75
N SER A 949 8.46 21.11 -27.69
CA SER A 949 7.49 22.21 -27.55
C SER A 949 6.13 21.92 -28.21
N LYS A 950 5.95 20.76 -28.87
CA LYS A 950 4.78 20.48 -29.73
C LYS A 950 3.45 20.51 -29.00
N LEU A 951 3.39 20.12 -27.72
CA LEU A 951 2.18 20.23 -26.92
C LEU A 951 1.62 21.69 -26.93
N SER A 952 2.51 22.68 -26.83
CA SER A 952 2.14 24.10 -26.81
C SER A 952 1.93 24.64 -28.22
N THR A 953 2.79 24.34 -29.19
CA THR A 953 2.67 24.84 -30.56
C THR A 953 1.44 24.30 -31.30
N LEU A 954 1.01 23.06 -30.98
CA LEU A 954 -0.23 22.48 -31.49
C LEU A 954 -1.47 22.89 -30.68
N GLN A 955 -1.29 23.62 -29.56
CA GLN A 955 -2.37 24.10 -28.68
C GLN A 955 -3.30 22.97 -28.17
N VAL A 956 -2.76 21.77 -27.92
CA VAL A 956 -3.56 20.58 -27.64
C VAL A 956 -4.46 20.76 -26.43
N ARG A 957 -3.92 21.30 -25.33
CA ARG A 957 -4.69 21.52 -24.08
C ARG A 957 -5.87 22.47 -24.29
N SER A 958 -5.65 23.59 -25.00
CA SER A 958 -6.67 24.59 -25.28
C SER A 958 -7.74 24.05 -26.22
N LYS A 959 -7.35 23.33 -27.28
CA LYS A 959 -8.31 22.71 -28.22
C LYS A 959 -9.19 21.68 -27.56
N ILE A 960 -8.63 20.80 -26.71
CA ILE A 960 -9.42 19.82 -25.95
C ILE A 960 -10.38 20.54 -25.00
N GLN A 961 -9.92 21.57 -24.30
CA GLN A 961 -10.74 22.35 -23.39
C GLN A 961 -11.91 23.04 -24.13
N ASP A 962 -11.66 23.68 -25.26
CA ASP A 962 -12.72 24.29 -26.08
C ASP A 962 -13.72 23.25 -26.57
N GLU A 963 -13.25 22.06 -26.96
CA GLU A 963 -14.17 21.00 -27.42
C GLU A 963 -15.06 20.48 -26.28
N ILE A 964 -14.53 20.34 -25.06
CA ILE A 964 -15.31 20.00 -23.86
C ILE A 964 -16.43 21.03 -23.66
N TYR A 965 -16.10 22.32 -23.71
CA TYR A 965 -17.08 23.39 -23.50
C TYR A 965 -18.15 23.40 -24.62
N ARG A 966 -17.74 23.19 -25.86
CA ARG A 966 -18.67 23.14 -27.03
C ARG A 966 -19.65 21.99 -26.89
N VAL A 967 -19.19 20.78 -26.59
CA VAL A 967 -20.03 19.58 -26.44
C VAL A 967 -21.02 19.74 -25.28
N LEU A 968 -20.59 20.38 -24.20
CA LEU A 968 -21.41 20.61 -23.01
C LEU A 968 -22.32 21.84 -23.12
N GLY A 969 -22.32 22.53 -24.25
CA GLY A 969 -23.12 23.75 -24.45
C GLY A 969 -22.75 24.92 -23.57
N ALA A 970 -21.47 24.93 -23.10
CA ALA A 970 -20.91 26.01 -22.27
C ALA A 970 -20.12 27.00 -23.15
N GLY A 971 -19.89 28.22 -22.64
CA GLY A 971 -19.05 29.21 -23.35
C GLY A 971 -19.76 30.06 -24.41
N ARG A 972 -21.09 30.10 -24.48
CA ARG A 972 -21.90 30.99 -25.34
C ARG A 972 -22.53 32.10 -24.53
#